data_5eafc404fc5da45a7ddf13abf8e1c5c5
#
_entry.id   5eafc404fc5da45a7ddf13abf8e1c5c5
#
_cell.length_a   1.000
_cell.length_b   1.000
_cell.length_c   1.000
_cell.angle_alpha   90.00
_cell.angle_beta   90.00
_cell.angle_gamma   90.00
#
_symmetry.space_group_name_H-M   'P 1'
#
loop_
_entity.id
_entity.type
_entity.pdbx_description
1 polymer ?
#
loop_
_entity_poly.entity_id
_entity_poly.type
_entity_poly.pdbx_seq_one_letter_code
_entity_poly.pdbx_strand_id
1 'polypeptide(L)'
;MTADDHEDSAVPAPVLRGHLDIASRSGIEGWAQDPADPDAPVRLVVRVDGTVLTTVLADRYRADLAEAGIGSGCHGFVLGFASPLPPGPARLQVQRMGDGMDLPGSPAMVHDPDVPEGPRGGPGDGPAVLEGTIDVLDWGGVAGWARDAGSPDAPVGLLVSVDGRPVARMLANAYRPDLEAAGLGPGRHGFSVQMGLNPLQPCTVRVQRDGDGADLPGSPVRLDAARVFDAGMQDALARLLADPPSDADAVARLEFLAAQAERLLQGLADRRGGRAMRDALRQVKWRTGTEDAPDPALRRALVIDERVPATGRDAGSQALVSHMESLARLGYEVSFVASDVRAADVGAADSGADGAAGLGVAVYHAPWTGSVEEVLRRQAGCFDVVYLHRVGMARYIPLVRLHQRRARLVFSVADLSHLRVGRQAEVEARPELRQHSARLRAAEFAAARAADAVVTHSAYEAALLRVELPAGLVHVVPWSVPAVPTAVPFAERSGLAFIGGYGHTPNVDAALYLVGEVMPLVWAEDPAVTCTLVGAQMPDSVRALAGPGVVVAGHVPALGRVFDAVRLTVAPLLFGAGVKGKVLASLAAGVPCVCTPVAAEGLPLPPVLAAQGDGAPRGLADAILRLHGDPVLNAAAAAAGLAMVREGHTAAAVDAALRVAVGGPIAR
;
A
#
# COMPACT_ATOMS: atom_id res chain seq x y z
N MET A 1 -44.40 16.64 49.85
CA MET A 1 -43.27 16.33 50.70
C MET A 1 -42.95 14.85 50.37
N THR A 2 -41.95 14.56 49.67
CA THR A 2 -40.53 14.86 49.69
C THR A 2 -39.98 14.98 48.28
N ALA A 3 -39.10 15.93 48.04
CA ALA A 3 -38.34 16.14 46.84
C ALA A 3 -37.20 15.09 46.78
N ASP A 4 -37.04 14.44 45.65
CA ASP A 4 -35.83 13.71 45.33
C ASP A 4 -34.90 14.64 44.52
N ASP A 5 -33.79 14.99 45.16
CA ASP A 5 -32.67 15.68 44.57
C ASP A 5 -31.96 14.73 43.55
N HIS A 6 -32.12 14.97 42.27
CA HIS A 6 -31.22 14.42 41.25
C HIS A 6 -29.98 15.33 41.19
N GLU A 7 -28.91 14.92 41.87
CA GLU A 7 -27.57 15.41 41.57
C GLU A 7 -27.20 15.14 40.13
N ASP A 8 -27.15 16.22 39.38
CA ASP A 8 -26.65 16.25 38.01
C ASP A 8 -25.11 16.01 38.07
N SER A 9 -24.73 14.73 37.89
CA SER A 9 -23.34 14.31 37.77
C SER A 9 -22.79 14.82 36.43
N ALA A 10 -22.23 16.03 36.43
CA ALA A 10 -21.50 16.60 35.33
C ALA A 10 -20.34 15.66 34.98
N VAL A 11 -20.42 15.00 33.81
CA VAL A 11 -19.31 14.26 33.21
C VAL A 11 -18.15 15.26 33.04
N PRO A 12 -16.96 15.02 33.62
CA PRO A 12 -15.84 15.94 33.45
C PRO A 12 -15.51 16.06 31.98
N ALA A 13 -15.29 17.29 31.51
CA ALA A 13 -14.90 17.55 30.12
C ALA A 13 -13.66 16.74 29.76
N PRO A 14 -13.62 16.18 28.56
CA PRO A 14 -12.50 15.32 28.11
C PRO A 14 -11.20 16.13 28.18
N VAL A 15 -10.29 15.75 29.05
CA VAL A 15 -8.99 16.42 29.25
C VAL A 15 -7.97 15.74 28.30
N LEU A 16 -7.29 16.54 27.46
CA LEU A 16 -6.11 16.08 26.73
C LEU A 16 -4.87 16.39 27.57
N ARG A 17 -4.08 15.36 27.90
CA ARG A 17 -2.76 15.52 28.51
C ARG A 17 -1.70 15.55 27.44
N GLY A 18 -0.67 16.36 27.61
CA GLY A 18 0.41 16.43 26.65
C GLY A 18 1.14 17.75 26.69
N HIS A 19 2.12 17.88 25.83
CA HIS A 19 2.84 19.13 25.60
C HIS A 19 3.45 19.15 24.20
N LEU A 20 3.45 20.32 23.57
CA LEU A 20 4.19 20.61 22.37
C LEU A 20 5.59 21.10 22.79
N ASP A 21 6.57 20.19 22.80
CA ASP A 21 7.91 20.45 23.33
C ASP A 21 8.73 21.31 22.37
N ILE A 22 8.61 21.05 21.06
CA ILE A 22 9.31 21.78 19.99
C ILE A 22 8.31 22.17 18.90
N ALA A 23 8.34 23.43 18.51
CA ALA A 23 7.67 23.94 17.32
C ALA A 23 8.70 24.76 16.50
N SER A 24 9.00 24.27 15.30
CA SER A 24 9.97 24.88 14.41
C SER A 24 9.45 24.95 12.97
N ARG A 25 10.16 25.64 12.10
CA ARG A 25 9.81 25.70 10.67
C ARG A 25 10.02 24.37 9.96
N SER A 26 10.83 23.49 10.51
CA SER A 26 11.15 22.18 9.93
C SER A 26 10.37 21.02 10.52
N GLY A 27 9.64 21.26 11.64
CA GLY A 27 8.87 20.20 12.29
C GLY A 27 8.39 20.53 13.70
N ILE A 28 7.73 19.56 14.30
CA ILE A 28 7.22 19.61 15.68
C ILE A 28 7.59 18.35 16.44
N GLU A 29 7.68 18.47 17.76
CA GLU A 29 7.96 17.39 18.68
C GLU A 29 7.16 17.57 19.96
N GLY A 30 6.70 16.49 20.58
CA GLY A 30 5.93 16.55 21.81
C GLY A 30 5.36 15.20 22.21
N TRP A 31 4.37 15.25 23.11
CA TRP A 31 3.64 14.06 23.52
C TRP A 31 2.17 14.38 23.81
N ALA A 32 1.29 13.38 23.68
CA ALA A 32 -0.13 13.49 23.94
C ALA A 32 -0.72 12.18 24.46
N GLN A 33 -1.55 12.26 25.51
CA GLN A 33 -2.28 11.13 26.09
C GLN A 33 -3.74 11.52 26.31
N ASP A 34 -4.65 10.63 26.02
CA ASP A 34 -6.05 10.73 26.45
C ASP A 34 -6.21 10.02 27.80
N PRO A 35 -6.51 10.73 28.90
CA PRO A 35 -6.73 10.08 30.20
C PRO A 35 -7.94 9.14 30.24
N ALA A 36 -8.88 9.27 29.30
CA ALA A 36 -10.03 8.37 29.19
C ALA A 36 -9.65 7.02 28.57
N ASP A 37 -8.56 6.98 27.78
CA ASP A 37 -7.99 5.76 27.21
C ASP A 37 -6.45 5.85 27.27
N PRO A 38 -5.85 5.62 28.46
CA PRO A 38 -4.46 5.95 28.74
C PRO A 38 -3.43 5.11 27.99
N ASP A 39 -3.82 4.01 27.38
CA ASP A 39 -2.94 3.13 26.59
C ASP A 39 -3.12 3.32 25.08
N ALA A 40 -4.15 4.01 24.63
CA ALA A 40 -4.38 4.28 23.22
C ALA A 40 -3.56 5.49 22.73
N PRO A 41 -2.90 5.38 21.55
CA PRO A 41 -2.19 6.50 20.95
C PRO A 41 -3.16 7.59 20.46
N VAL A 42 -2.83 8.85 20.76
CA VAL A 42 -3.66 10.00 20.38
C VAL A 42 -3.32 10.45 18.96
N ARG A 43 -4.34 10.60 18.12
CA ARG A 43 -4.19 11.19 16.79
C ARG A 43 -4.34 12.70 16.84
N LEU A 44 -3.32 13.40 16.31
CA LEU A 44 -3.24 14.85 16.32
C LEU A 44 -3.32 15.41 14.90
N VAL A 45 -3.98 16.55 14.75
CA VAL A 45 -4.02 17.34 13.51
C VAL A 45 -3.10 18.54 13.67
N VAL A 46 -2.20 18.72 12.73
CA VAL A 46 -1.26 19.85 12.67
C VAL A 46 -1.77 20.87 11.67
N ARG A 47 -1.91 22.12 12.12
CA ARG A 47 -2.36 23.25 11.29
C ARG A 47 -1.30 24.34 11.28
N VAL A 48 -1.18 25.01 10.15
CA VAL A 48 -0.38 26.22 9.97
C VAL A 48 -1.31 27.31 9.48
N ASP A 49 -1.38 28.42 10.21
CA ASP A 49 -2.25 29.56 9.90
C ASP A 49 -3.71 29.14 9.64
N GLY A 50 -4.21 28.17 10.43
CA GLY A 50 -5.56 27.63 10.33
C GLY A 50 -5.74 26.53 9.26
N THR A 51 -4.80 26.36 8.34
CA THR A 51 -4.86 25.33 7.29
C THR A 51 -4.27 24.01 7.79
N VAL A 52 -4.96 22.88 7.56
CA VAL A 52 -4.44 21.56 7.91
C VAL A 52 -3.21 21.25 7.06
N LEU A 53 -2.07 21.03 7.72
CA LEU A 53 -0.84 20.62 7.09
C LEU A 53 -0.77 19.09 6.97
N THR A 54 -1.02 18.38 8.11
CA THR A 54 -0.94 16.91 8.17
C THR A 54 -1.53 16.40 9.48
N THR A 55 -1.47 15.08 9.68
CA THR A 55 -1.80 14.42 10.95
C THR A 55 -0.60 13.63 11.45
N VAL A 56 -0.45 13.50 12.77
CA VAL A 56 0.57 12.68 13.42
C VAL A 56 -0.05 11.84 14.53
N LEU A 57 0.49 10.66 14.77
CA LEU A 57 0.08 9.79 15.87
C LEU A 57 1.10 9.90 16.99
N ALA A 58 0.62 10.11 18.23
CA ALA A 58 1.43 10.13 19.43
C ALA A 58 1.58 8.68 19.95
N ASP A 59 2.48 7.92 19.34
CA ASP A 59 2.71 6.49 19.58
C ASP A 59 4.18 6.13 19.85
N ARG A 60 5.07 7.14 19.86
CA ARG A 60 6.49 6.92 20.10
C ARG A 60 6.77 6.71 21.58
N TYR A 61 7.60 5.73 21.88
CA TYR A 61 8.10 5.50 23.24
C TYR A 61 9.02 6.64 23.67
N ARG A 62 8.79 7.12 24.90
CA ARG A 62 9.62 8.10 25.62
C ARG A 62 9.85 7.59 27.04
N ALA A 63 11.12 7.41 27.39
CA ALA A 63 11.51 6.89 28.71
C ALA A 63 11.04 7.80 29.87
N ASP A 64 11.12 9.11 29.67
CA ASP A 64 10.65 10.12 30.65
C ASP A 64 9.15 10.02 30.93
N LEU A 65 8.33 9.69 29.94
CA LEU A 65 6.90 9.48 30.11
C LEU A 65 6.61 8.17 30.86
N ALA A 66 7.35 7.11 30.55
CA ALA A 66 7.24 5.83 31.25
C ALA A 66 7.66 5.95 32.73
N GLU A 67 8.75 6.66 33.03
CA GLU A 67 9.20 6.96 34.38
C GLU A 67 8.21 7.84 35.16
N ALA A 68 7.53 8.75 34.47
CA ALA A 68 6.47 9.60 35.04
C ALA A 68 5.14 8.86 35.24
N GLY A 69 5.02 7.58 34.87
CA GLY A 69 3.80 6.77 34.98
C GLY A 69 2.71 7.21 33.99
N ILE A 70 3.08 7.78 32.85
CA ILE A 70 2.15 8.21 31.80
C ILE A 70 1.93 7.04 30.84
N GLY A 71 0.90 6.22 31.12
CA GLY A 71 0.57 5.02 30.35
C GLY A 71 1.77 4.08 30.15
N SER A 72 1.91 3.53 28.95
CA SER A 72 3.04 2.69 28.57
C SER A 72 4.32 3.46 28.20
N GLY A 73 4.30 4.81 28.29
CA GLY A 73 5.35 5.68 27.76
C GLY A 73 5.30 5.88 26.24
N CYS A 74 4.41 5.18 25.53
CA CYS A 74 4.25 5.28 24.06
C CYS A 74 3.27 6.39 23.66
N HIS A 75 3.57 7.62 24.05
CA HIS A 75 2.73 8.81 23.82
C HIS A 75 3.47 9.98 23.16
N GLY A 76 4.73 9.80 22.78
CA GLY A 76 5.53 10.79 22.07
C GLY A 76 5.18 10.90 20.58
N PHE A 77 5.43 12.06 19.98
CA PHE A 77 5.41 12.25 18.54
C PHE A 77 6.55 13.14 18.07
N VAL A 78 7.03 12.87 16.85
CA VAL A 78 7.99 13.69 16.12
C VAL A 78 7.52 13.77 14.68
N LEU A 79 7.40 14.96 14.14
CA LEU A 79 6.97 15.19 12.76
C LEU A 79 7.91 16.20 12.09
N GLY A 80 8.71 15.75 11.14
CA GLY A 80 9.45 16.60 10.21
C GLY A 80 8.55 17.04 9.04
N PHE A 81 8.55 18.32 8.72
CA PHE A 81 7.83 18.81 7.55
C PHE A 81 8.61 18.48 6.27
N ALA A 82 7.89 18.07 5.22
CA ALA A 82 8.49 17.70 3.93
C ALA A 82 9.25 18.87 3.27
N SER A 83 8.84 20.10 3.59
CA SER A 83 9.56 21.35 3.27
C SER A 83 9.40 22.31 4.46
N PRO A 84 10.42 23.10 4.80
CA PRO A 84 10.29 24.11 5.84
C PRO A 84 9.16 25.09 5.54
N LEU A 85 8.50 25.58 6.60
CA LEU A 85 7.45 26.59 6.45
C LEU A 85 7.99 27.86 5.76
N PRO A 86 7.19 28.56 4.94
CA PRO A 86 7.60 29.77 4.23
C PRO A 86 8.12 30.85 5.20
N PRO A 87 9.04 31.76 4.76
CA PRO A 87 9.51 32.88 5.58
C PRO A 87 8.37 33.75 6.11
N GLY A 88 8.53 34.28 7.34
CA GLY A 88 7.55 35.10 8.06
C GLY A 88 6.96 34.40 9.29
N PRO A 89 6.23 35.11 10.17
CA PRO A 89 5.60 34.52 11.34
C PRO A 89 4.53 33.53 10.91
N ALA A 90 4.59 32.30 11.42
CA ALA A 90 3.58 31.27 11.19
C ALA A 90 3.00 30.79 12.52
N ARG A 91 1.67 30.66 12.57
CA ARG A 91 0.95 30.11 13.74
C ARG A 91 0.76 28.61 13.56
N LEU A 92 1.50 27.85 14.34
CA LEU A 92 1.47 26.40 14.32
C LEU A 92 0.54 25.89 15.43
N GLN A 93 -0.49 25.13 15.07
CA GLN A 93 -1.51 24.62 15.98
C GLN A 93 -1.59 23.10 15.89
N VAL A 94 -1.56 22.44 17.05
CA VAL A 94 -1.65 20.99 17.20
C VAL A 94 -2.88 20.66 18.03
N GLN A 95 -3.81 19.90 17.48
CA GLN A 95 -5.11 19.60 18.07
C GLN A 95 -5.39 18.10 18.06
N ARG A 96 -6.14 17.59 19.06
CA ARG A 96 -6.66 16.23 19.01
C ARG A 96 -7.65 16.08 17.86
N MET A 97 -7.46 15.03 17.06
CA MET A 97 -8.40 14.69 16.00
C MET A 97 -9.67 14.10 16.59
N GLY A 98 -10.78 14.75 16.36
CA GLY A 98 -12.09 14.31 16.85
C GLY A 98 -12.86 15.42 17.54
N ASP A 99 -12.30 16.05 18.55
CA ASP A 99 -12.93 17.15 19.28
C ASP A 99 -12.26 18.52 19.06
N GLY A 100 -11.10 18.53 18.39
CA GLY A 100 -10.38 19.78 18.10
C GLY A 100 -9.71 20.43 19.30
N MET A 101 -9.55 19.70 20.42
CA MET A 101 -8.90 20.22 21.62
C MET A 101 -7.42 20.51 21.35
N ASP A 102 -6.98 21.72 21.66
CA ASP A 102 -5.57 22.12 21.51
C ASP A 102 -4.68 21.34 22.48
N LEU A 103 -3.53 20.89 21.97
CA LEU A 103 -2.48 20.32 22.82
C LEU A 103 -1.87 21.42 23.68
N PRO A 104 -1.62 21.23 24.99
CA PRO A 104 -0.88 22.19 25.81
C PRO A 104 0.44 22.60 25.14
N GLY A 105 0.72 23.92 25.15
CA GLY A 105 1.84 24.51 24.37
C GLY A 105 1.48 24.87 22.92
N SER A 106 0.29 24.54 22.47
CA SER A 106 -0.28 24.92 21.16
C SER A 106 -1.43 25.92 21.39
N PRO A 107 -1.61 26.93 20.48
CA PRO A 107 -0.78 27.23 19.31
C PRO A 107 0.55 27.89 19.66
N ALA A 108 1.60 27.55 18.90
CA ALA A 108 2.92 28.16 18.98
C ALA A 108 3.16 29.10 17.79
N MET A 109 3.78 30.25 18.04
CA MET A 109 4.23 31.14 16.97
C MET A 109 5.66 30.76 16.57
N VAL A 110 5.86 30.49 15.30
CA VAL A 110 7.17 30.21 14.72
C VAL A 110 7.61 31.45 13.92
N HIS A 111 8.70 32.07 14.36
CA HIS A 111 9.23 33.29 13.75
C HIS A 111 10.43 33.01 12.84
N ASP A 112 10.71 33.94 11.93
CA ASP A 112 11.95 33.92 11.16
C ASP A 112 13.14 34.13 12.10
N PRO A 113 14.24 33.37 11.95
CA PRO A 113 15.42 33.51 12.79
C PRO A 113 16.11 34.88 12.67
N ASP A 114 15.78 35.69 11.66
CA ASP A 114 16.41 36.99 11.39
C ASP A 114 15.69 38.20 11.99
N VAL A 115 14.64 38.04 12.79
CA VAL A 115 13.97 39.16 13.48
C VAL A 115 14.45 39.22 14.93
N PRO A 116 15.26 40.21 15.33
CA PRO A 116 15.70 40.36 16.71
C PRO A 116 14.50 40.73 17.61
N GLU A 117 14.09 39.84 18.51
CA GLU A 117 13.22 40.22 19.62
C GLU A 117 13.98 41.17 20.54
N GLY A 118 13.35 42.32 20.84
CA GLY A 118 13.89 43.28 21.76
C GLY A 118 14.09 42.74 23.17
N PRO A 119 14.90 43.39 24.00
CA PRO A 119 15.43 42.81 25.23
C PRO A 119 14.34 42.62 26.28
N ARG A 120 14.13 41.40 26.74
CA ARG A 120 13.43 41.11 27.98
C ARG A 120 14.44 41.15 29.11
N GLY A 121 14.56 42.32 29.74
CA GLY A 121 15.40 42.54 30.89
C GLY A 121 14.87 41.86 32.17
N GLY A 122 15.78 41.21 32.87
CA GLY A 122 15.72 40.94 34.29
C GLY A 122 17.14 41.16 34.85
N PRO A 123 17.34 41.82 35.99
CA PRO A 123 18.62 42.35 36.38
C PRO A 123 19.51 41.31 37.06
N GLY A 124 20.69 41.14 36.53
CA GLY A 124 21.83 40.48 37.15
C GLY A 124 23.11 41.13 36.66
N ASP A 125 23.61 42.11 37.38
CA ASP A 125 24.84 42.81 37.10
C ASP A 125 26.06 41.92 37.37
N GLY A 126 26.70 41.45 36.29
CA GLY A 126 28.02 40.82 36.25
C GLY A 126 28.31 40.32 34.82
N PRO A 127 29.55 40.33 34.35
CA PRO A 127 29.84 39.74 33.06
C PRO A 127 29.52 38.24 33.12
N ALA A 128 28.40 37.84 32.50
CA ALA A 128 27.91 36.49 32.46
C ALA A 128 28.92 35.59 31.74
N VAL A 129 29.65 34.77 32.49
CA VAL A 129 30.67 33.86 31.93
C VAL A 129 29.95 32.56 31.51
N LEU A 130 29.91 32.32 30.20
CA LEU A 130 29.42 31.04 29.65
C LEU A 130 30.49 29.97 29.86
N GLU A 131 30.16 28.95 30.65
CA GLU A 131 31.00 27.78 30.89
C GLU A 131 30.40 26.56 30.16
N GLY A 132 31.25 25.66 29.69
CA GLY A 132 30.78 24.44 29.01
C GLY A 132 31.83 23.87 28.06
N THR A 133 31.46 22.80 27.39
CA THR A 133 32.28 22.17 26.36
C THR A 133 31.45 21.48 25.32
N ILE A 134 31.97 21.39 24.11
CA ILE A 134 31.45 20.51 23.08
C ILE A 134 32.17 19.17 23.24
N ASP A 135 31.43 18.14 23.72
CA ASP A 135 31.98 16.79 23.95
C ASP A 135 32.04 15.98 22.67
N VAL A 136 31.03 16.14 21.82
CA VAL A 136 30.91 15.41 20.55
C VAL A 136 30.50 16.41 19.47
N LEU A 137 31.22 16.40 18.37
CA LEU A 137 30.81 17.08 17.14
C LEU A 137 31.23 16.24 15.94
N ASP A 138 30.24 15.76 15.22
CA ASP A 138 30.42 15.00 13.98
C ASP A 138 29.35 15.41 12.93
N TRP A 139 29.30 14.68 11.82
CA TRP A 139 28.34 14.92 10.74
C TRP A 139 26.89 14.61 11.14
N GLY A 140 26.68 13.84 12.22
CA GLY A 140 25.36 13.49 12.75
C GLY A 140 24.82 14.53 13.71
N GLY A 141 25.70 15.25 14.43
CA GLY A 141 25.23 16.21 15.42
C GLY A 141 26.31 16.83 16.29
N VAL A 142 25.84 17.64 17.25
CA VAL A 142 26.67 18.24 18.29
C VAL A 142 26.07 17.95 19.65
N ALA A 143 26.88 17.58 20.63
CA ALA A 143 26.49 17.37 22.00
C ALA A 143 27.55 17.91 22.96
N GLY A 144 27.11 18.31 24.16
CA GLY A 144 27.98 18.85 25.18
C GLY A 144 27.20 19.33 26.40
N TRP A 145 27.77 20.27 27.11
CA TRP A 145 27.09 20.95 28.22
C TRP A 145 27.41 22.44 28.25
N ALA A 146 26.51 23.25 28.79
CA ALA A 146 26.67 24.69 28.95
C ALA A 146 25.92 25.19 30.19
N ARG A 147 26.55 26.11 30.95
CA ARG A 147 25.94 26.83 32.07
C ARG A 147 26.38 28.26 32.09
N ASP A 148 25.61 29.11 32.72
CA ASP A 148 25.99 30.48 33.07
C ASP A 148 26.53 30.50 34.49
N ALA A 149 27.79 30.92 34.67
CA ALA A 149 28.41 31.02 35.99
C ALA A 149 27.69 32.05 36.92
N GLY A 150 27.01 33.05 36.33
CA GLY A 150 26.20 34.04 37.05
C GLY A 150 24.83 33.55 37.49
N SER A 151 24.34 32.42 36.87
CA SER A 151 23.06 31.81 37.18
C SER A 151 23.16 30.29 37.09
N PRO A 152 23.91 29.64 38.01
CA PRO A 152 24.37 28.25 37.85
C PRO A 152 23.23 27.22 37.87
N ASP A 153 22.06 27.55 38.37
CA ASP A 153 20.90 26.64 38.41
C ASP A 153 19.91 26.86 37.27
N ALA A 154 20.13 27.92 36.47
CA ALA A 154 19.26 28.20 35.32
C ALA A 154 19.78 27.56 34.05
N PRO A 155 18.92 26.92 33.24
CA PRO A 155 19.34 26.37 31.95
C PRO A 155 19.68 27.47 30.96
N VAL A 156 20.77 27.28 30.19
CA VAL A 156 21.23 28.26 29.20
C VAL A 156 20.59 27.97 27.84
N GLY A 157 20.04 29.02 27.23
CA GLY A 157 19.63 28.98 25.83
C GLY A 157 20.86 28.97 24.90
N LEU A 158 20.88 28.02 23.96
CA LEU A 158 21.94 27.87 22.96
C LEU A 158 21.40 28.02 21.54
N LEU A 159 22.17 28.67 20.70
CA LEU A 159 21.97 28.76 19.26
C LEU A 159 23.10 27.99 18.56
N VAL A 160 22.74 27.01 17.75
CA VAL A 160 23.67 26.29 16.89
C VAL A 160 23.53 26.79 15.46
N SER A 161 24.63 27.15 14.85
CA SER A 161 24.69 27.59 13.45
C SER A 161 25.72 26.80 12.65
N VAL A 162 25.44 26.60 11.35
CA VAL A 162 26.34 25.96 10.38
C VAL A 162 26.61 26.94 9.26
N ASP A 163 27.90 27.26 9.04
CA ASP A 163 28.35 28.27 8.07
C ASP A 163 27.62 29.62 8.23
N GLY A 164 27.36 29.99 9.51
CA GLY A 164 26.70 31.24 9.86
C GLY A 164 25.18 31.19 9.75
N ARG A 165 24.57 30.07 9.33
CA ARG A 165 23.11 29.91 9.28
C ARG A 165 22.63 29.20 10.53
N PRO A 166 21.66 29.73 11.28
CA PRO A 166 21.04 29.05 12.41
C PRO A 166 20.39 27.74 11.98
N VAL A 167 20.69 26.64 12.68
CA VAL A 167 20.13 25.31 12.43
C VAL A 167 19.32 24.80 13.61
N ALA A 168 19.63 25.23 14.86
CA ALA A 168 18.87 24.83 16.02
C ALA A 168 18.98 25.87 17.15
N ARG A 169 17.88 26.00 17.93
CA ARG A 169 17.86 26.67 19.23
C ARG A 169 17.40 25.66 20.26
N MET A 170 18.09 25.60 21.42
CA MET A 170 17.78 24.66 22.48
C MET A 170 18.15 25.20 23.86
N LEU A 171 17.65 24.53 24.89
CA LEU A 171 18.09 24.74 26.27
C LEU A 171 19.09 23.64 26.67
N ALA A 172 20.19 24.04 27.31
CA ALA A 172 21.10 23.12 27.95
C ALA A 172 20.47 22.69 29.31
N ASN A 173 19.57 21.70 29.26
CA ASN A 173 18.81 21.24 30.42
C ASN A 173 18.77 19.71 30.59
N ALA A 174 19.45 18.98 29.72
CA ALA A 174 19.54 17.52 29.83
C ALA A 174 20.36 17.13 31.06
N TYR A 175 19.85 16.14 31.80
CA TYR A 175 20.56 15.62 32.99
C TYR A 175 21.80 14.83 32.57
N ARG A 176 22.90 15.12 33.28
CA ARG A 176 24.22 14.51 33.09
C ARG A 176 24.78 14.12 34.48
N PRO A 177 24.86 12.82 34.81
CA PRO A 177 25.37 12.36 36.11
C PRO A 177 26.81 12.79 36.41
N ASP A 178 27.65 12.91 35.38
CA ASP A 178 29.05 13.35 35.50
C ASP A 178 29.16 14.83 35.93
N LEU A 179 28.24 15.68 35.48
CA LEU A 179 28.20 17.10 35.88
C LEU A 179 27.75 17.25 37.33
N GLU A 180 26.77 16.46 37.77
CA GLU A 180 26.37 16.42 39.17
C GLU A 180 27.49 15.93 40.07
N ALA A 181 28.18 14.85 39.70
CA ALA A 181 29.34 14.32 40.40
C ALA A 181 30.53 15.30 40.45
N ALA A 182 30.65 16.17 39.45
CA ALA A 182 31.64 17.24 39.41
C ALA A 182 31.25 18.48 40.22
N GLY A 183 30.09 18.49 40.89
CA GLY A 183 29.60 19.62 41.67
C GLY A 183 29.08 20.79 40.87
N LEU A 184 28.69 20.54 39.61
CA LEU A 184 28.15 21.55 38.70
C LEU A 184 26.60 21.59 38.81
N GLY A 185 26.11 22.05 39.99
CA GLY A 185 24.70 22.18 40.27
C GLY A 185 23.93 20.84 40.21
N PRO A 186 22.65 20.83 39.79
CA PRO A 186 21.81 19.64 39.72
C PRO A 186 22.13 18.74 38.49
N GLY A 187 23.26 18.93 37.82
CA GLY A 187 23.66 18.18 36.66
C GLY A 187 22.81 18.39 35.38
N ARG A 188 21.87 19.36 35.38
CA ARG A 188 20.95 19.62 34.25
C ARG A 188 21.47 20.76 33.36
N HIS A 189 22.60 20.51 32.71
CA HIS A 189 23.27 21.46 31.82
C HIS A 189 23.68 20.84 30.49
N GLY A 190 23.30 19.59 30.21
CA GLY A 190 23.60 18.90 28.97
C GLY A 190 22.76 19.41 27.79
N PHE A 191 23.31 19.31 26.59
CA PHE A 191 22.60 19.53 25.33
C PHE A 191 23.03 18.52 24.29
N SER A 192 22.13 18.21 23.36
CA SER A 192 22.41 17.40 22.18
C SER A 192 21.46 17.78 21.07
N VAL A 193 21.99 17.95 19.86
CA VAL A 193 21.19 18.19 18.67
C VAL A 193 21.71 17.36 17.52
N GLN A 194 20.78 16.70 16.82
CA GLN A 194 21.09 15.99 15.58
C GLN A 194 21.04 16.96 14.40
N MET A 195 22.12 16.96 13.59
CA MET A 195 22.26 17.78 12.40
C MET A 195 22.54 16.86 11.22
N GLY A 196 21.68 16.87 10.20
CA GLY A 196 21.92 16.11 8.97
C GLY A 196 22.94 16.79 8.05
N LEU A 197 24.19 16.93 8.49
CA LEU A 197 25.24 17.59 7.72
C LEU A 197 25.71 16.73 6.55
N ASN A 198 26.09 17.39 5.45
CA ASN A 198 26.65 16.69 4.31
C ASN A 198 28.14 16.38 4.55
N PRO A 199 28.55 15.12 4.76
CA PRO A 199 29.93 14.78 5.05
C PRO A 199 30.89 15.02 3.88
N LEU A 200 30.39 15.30 2.69
CA LEU A 200 31.21 15.58 1.49
C LEU A 200 31.54 17.06 1.32
N GLN A 201 31.05 17.92 2.20
CA GLN A 201 31.31 19.36 2.16
C GLN A 201 31.86 19.84 3.51
N PRO A 202 32.98 20.60 3.53
CA PRO A 202 33.45 21.16 4.78
C PRO A 202 32.43 22.18 5.28
N CYS A 203 32.25 22.25 6.60
CA CYS A 203 31.39 23.25 7.21
C CYS A 203 31.94 23.71 8.55
N THR A 204 31.45 24.85 9.04
CA THR A 204 31.82 25.40 10.35
C THR A 204 30.59 25.37 11.24
N VAL A 205 30.67 24.61 12.32
CA VAL A 205 29.61 24.54 13.34
C VAL A 205 29.96 25.49 14.48
N ARG A 206 29.02 26.37 14.85
CA ARG A 206 29.17 27.31 15.93
C ARG A 206 28.03 27.13 16.93
N VAL A 207 28.37 27.03 18.22
CA VAL A 207 27.44 26.95 19.34
C VAL A 207 27.63 28.21 20.18
N GLN A 208 26.56 28.99 20.33
CA GLN A 208 26.59 30.29 21.01
C GLN A 208 25.46 30.35 22.05
N ARG A 209 25.62 31.18 23.07
CA ARG A 209 24.49 31.53 23.95
C ARG A 209 23.47 32.35 23.16
N ASP A 210 22.20 31.91 23.26
CA ASP A 210 21.08 32.63 22.64
C ASP A 210 20.78 33.89 23.45
N GLY A 211 20.95 35.04 22.84
CA GLY A 211 20.72 36.34 23.46
C GLY A 211 21.89 37.32 23.27
N ASP A 212 23.08 36.98 23.73
CA ASP A 212 24.25 37.85 23.60
C ASP A 212 25.28 37.34 22.56
N GLY A 213 25.07 36.13 22.03
CA GLY A 213 25.95 35.55 21.01
C GLY A 213 27.34 35.12 21.52
N ALA A 214 27.52 34.97 22.84
CA ALA A 214 28.77 34.48 23.40
C ALA A 214 29.05 33.04 22.95
N ASP A 215 30.22 32.81 22.37
CA ASP A 215 30.60 31.45 21.92
C ASP A 215 30.80 30.51 23.11
N LEU A 216 30.32 29.28 22.98
CA LEU A 216 30.64 28.23 23.93
C LEU A 216 32.13 27.89 23.82
N PRO A 217 32.85 27.65 24.95
CA PRO A 217 34.24 27.24 24.89
C PRO A 217 34.48 26.07 23.91
N GLY A 218 35.42 26.22 23.01
CA GLY A 218 35.67 25.27 21.94
C GLY A 218 34.87 25.50 20.64
N SER A 219 33.97 26.50 20.62
CA SER A 219 33.26 26.96 19.40
C SER A 219 33.91 28.23 18.83
N PRO A 220 33.88 28.44 17.50
CA PRO A 220 33.41 27.55 16.43
C PRO A 220 34.39 26.41 16.07
N VAL A 221 33.84 25.29 15.57
CA VAL A 221 34.62 24.13 15.11
C VAL A 221 34.43 23.92 13.61
N ARG A 222 35.51 23.74 12.89
CA ARG A 222 35.47 23.39 11.47
C ARG A 222 35.50 21.89 11.29
N LEU A 223 34.51 21.35 10.56
CA LEU A 223 34.48 20.00 10.06
C LEU A 223 35.01 20.01 8.60
N ASP A 224 36.13 19.34 8.35
CA ASP A 224 36.65 19.18 6.99
C ASP A 224 35.90 18.06 6.27
N ALA A 225 35.67 18.20 4.95
CA ALA A 225 35.01 17.17 4.17
C ALA A 225 35.70 15.81 4.34
N ALA A 226 34.89 14.79 4.59
CA ALA A 226 35.37 13.40 4.61
C ALA A 226 35.84 13.03 3.20
N ARG A 227 37.17 13.03 2.98
CA ARG A 227 37.77 12.76 1.67
C ARG A 227 37.83 11.28 1.32
N VAL A 228 37.75 10.40 2.33
CA VAL A 228 37.83 8.94 2.18
C VAL A 228 37.00 8.30 3.29
N PHE A 229 36.48 7.11 3.04
CA PHE A 229 35.88 6.26 4.08
C PHE A 229 37.03 5.69 4.96
N ASP A 230 37.55 6.55 5.83
CA ASP A 230 38.68 6.27 6.71
C ASP A 230 38.26 5.53 8.00
N ALA A 231 39.27 5.20 8.82
CA ALA A 231 39.04 4.50 10.08
C ALA A 231 38.17 5.30 11.06
N GLY A 232 38.28 6.64 11.09
CA GLY A 232 37.46 7.48 11.95
C GLY A 232 35.97 7.45 11.57
N MET A 233 35.67 7.44 10.27
CA MET A 233 34.30 7.28 9.77
C MET A 233 33.75 5.87 10.07
N GLN A 234 34.60 4.84 9.93
CA GLN A 234 34.22 3.46 10.27
C GLN A 234 33.91 3.33 11.76
N ASP A 235 34.72 3.93 12.62
CA ASP A 235 34.52 3.93 14.07
C ASP A 235 33.26 4.71 14.48
N ALA A 236 32.98 5.83 13.81
CA ALA A 236 31.76 6.61 14.04
C ALA A 236 30.51 5.81 13.64
N LEU A 237 30.53 5.14 12.48
CA LEU A 237 29.47 4.25 12.06
C LEU A 237 29.31 3.05 13.00
N ALA A 238 30.41 2.45 13.41
CA ALA A 238 30.40 1.32 14.35
C ALA A 238 29.78 1.72 15.70
N ARG A 239 30.11 2.91 16.22
CA ARG A 239 29.48 3.44 17.45
C ARG A 239 27.99 3.71 17.27
N LEU A 240 27.58 4.25 16.11
CA LEU A 240 26.17 4.45 15.81
C LEU A 240 25.38 3.14 15.78
N LEU A 241 26.05 2.03 15.46
CA LEU A 241 25.44 0.70 15.33
C LEU A 241 25.53 -0.14 16.60
N ALA A 242 26.52 0.14 17.46
CA ALA A 242 26.63 -0.50 18.75
C ALA A 242 25.53 0.00 19.69
N ASP A 243 24.92 -0.92 20.43
CA ASP A 243 23.92 -0.67 21.47
C ASP A 243 22.70 0.19 21.03
N PRO A 244 21.83 -0.35 20.16
CA PRO A 244 20.55 0.30 19.90
C PRO A 244 19.68 0.26 21.17
N PRO A 245 19.03 1.37 21.54
CA PRO A 245 18.23 1.44 22.78
C PRO A 245 16.98 0.55 22.74
N SER A 246 16.59 0.06 21.56
CA SER A 246 15.47 -0.86 21.37
C SER A 246 15.60 -1.64 20.07
N ASP A 247 14.85 -2.74 19.94
CA ASP A 247 14.78 -3.51 18.69
C ASP A 247 14.25 -2.64 17.51
N ALA A 248 13.32 -1.73 17.80
CA ALA A 248 12.80 -0.82 16.79
C ALA A 248 13.88 0.15 16.28
N ASP A 249 14.75 0.65 17.17
CA ASP A 249 15.88 1.50 16.79
C ASP A 249 16.95 0.70 16.03
N ALA A 250 17.20 -0.56 16.42
CA ALA A 250 18.06 -1.46 15.68
C ALA A 250 17.57 -1.67 14.24
N VAL A 251 16.27 -1.91 14.06
CA VAL A 251 15.65 -2.05 12.75
C VAL A 251 15.78 -0.75 11.93
N ALA A 252 15.51 0.41 12.55
CA ALA A 252 15.63 1.69 11.87
C ALA A 252 17.08 1.98 11.41
N ARG A 253 18.07 1.64 12.24
CA ARG A 253 19.50 1.76 11.88
C ARG A 253 19.89 0.83 10.73
N LEU A 254 19.41 -0.42 10.78
CA LEU A 254 19.62 -1.40 9.70
C LEU A 254 18.95 -0.92 8.39
N GLU A 255 17.75 -0.38 8.46
CA GLU A 255 17.05 0.19 7.30
C GLU A 255 17.80 1.36 6.68
N PHE A 256 18.30 2.27 7.51
CA PHE A 256 19.12 3.39 7.06
C PHE A 256 20.38 2.90 6.34
N LEU A 257 21.11 1.95 6.94
CA LEU A 257 22.34 1.41 6.35
C LEU A 257 22.06 0.68 5.03
N ALA A 258 21.01 -0.13 4.99
CA ALA A 258 20.59 -0.80 3.77
C ALA A 258 20.28 0.24 2.67
N ALA A 259 19.55 1.31 3.01
CA ALA A 259 19.22 2.37 2.07
C ALA A 259 20.47 3.11 1.56
N GLN A 260 21.47 3.37 2.43
CA GLN A 260 22.72 4.02 1.99
C GLN A 260 23.58 3.08 1.13
N ALA A 261 23.69 1.81 1.51
CA ALA A 261 24.37 0.79 0.71
C ALA A 261 23.73 0.66 -0.68
N GLU A 262 22.40 0.66 -0.75
CA GLU A 262 21.65 0.62 -2.01
C GLU A 262 21.93 1.83 -2.91
N ARG A 263 21.92 3.05 -2.34
CA ARG A 263 22.26 4.28 -3.09
C ARG A 263 23.68 4.24 -3.65
N LEU A 264 24.64 3.80 -2.84
CA LEU A 264 26.04 3.69 -3.25
C LEU A 264 26.20 2.69 -4.39
N LEU A 265 25.59 1.52 -4.25
CA LEU A 265 25.61 0.46 -5.25
C LEU A 265 24.91 0.88 -6.54
N GLN A 266 23.79 1.61 -6.44
CA GLN A 266 23.06 2.14 -7.58
C GLN A 266 23.89 3.21 -8.33
N GLY A 267 24.54 4.12 -7.60
CA GLY A 267 25.45 5.11 -8.19
C GLY A 267 26.66 4.49 -8.87
N LEU A 268 27.15 3.34 -8.39
CA LEU A 268 28.21 2.56 -9.04
C LEU A 268 27.69 1.84 -10.30
N ALA A 269 26.49 1.27 -10.26
CA ALA A 269 25.86 0.60 -11.40
C ALA A 269 25.55 1.56 -12.55
N ASP A 270 25.06 2.76 -12.23
CA ASP A 270 24.76 3.83 -13.21
C ASP A 270 26.04 4.34 -13.90
N ARG A 271 27.15 4.40 -13.17
CA ARG A 271 28.45 4.83 -13.72
C ARG A 271 29.15 3.78 -14.59
N ARG A 272 28.94 2.50 -14.34
CA ARG A 272 29.65 1.40 -15.01
C ARG A 272 28.80 0.59 -16.01
N GLY A 273 27.52 0.89 -16.13
CA GLY A 273 26.62 0.49 -17.23
C GLY A 273 26.52 -1.00 -17.61
N GLY A 274 26.97 -1.95 -16.78
CA GLY A 274 27.16 -3.33 -17.19
C GLY A 274 26.25 -4.36 -16.53
N ARG A 275 25.98 -5.45 -17.27
CA ARG A 275 25.25 -6.64 -16.79
C ARG A 275 25.94 -7.25 -15.55
N ALA A 276 27.28 -7.34 -15.56
CA ALA A 276 28.07 -7.88 -14.46
C ALA A 276 27.89 -7.12 -13.12
N MET A 277 27.69 -5.80 -13.18
CA MET A 277 27.45 -5.00 -11.96
C MET A 277 26.03 -5.21 -11.41
N ARG A 278 25.03 -5.40 -12.29
CA ARG A 278 23.67 -5.78 -11.85
C ARG A 278 23.68 -7.13 -11.15
N ASP A 279 24.42 -8.07 -11.69
CA ASP A 279 24.52 -9.43 -11.13
C ASP A 279 25.26 -9.42 -9.77
N ALA A 280 26.33 -8.61 -9.65
CA ALA A 280 27.01 -8.38 -8.37
C ALA A 280 26.10 -7.71 -7.31
N LEU A 281 25.28 -6.72 -7.72
CA LEU A 281 24.28 -6.08 -6.88
C LEU A 281 23.21 -7.07 -6.40
N ARG A 282 22.74 -7.95 -7.28
CA ARG A 282 21.80 -9.02 -6.93
C ARG A 282 22.42 -9.92 -5.86
N GLN A 283 23.66 -10.39 -6.06
CA GLN A 283 24.36 -11.26 -5.10
C GLN A 283 24.51 -10.62 -3.71
N VAL A 284 24.90 -9.34 -3.63
CA VAL A 284 25.08 -8.65 -2.35
C VAL A 284 23.76 -8.55 -1.59
N LYS A 285 22.66 -8.21 -2.29
CA LYS A 285 21.34 -8.02 -1.66
C LYS A 285 20.69 -9.31 -1.19
N TRP A 286 20.93 -10.41 -1.89
CA TRP A 286 20.40 -11.71 -1.48
C TRP A 286 21.18 -12.32 -0.30
N ARG A 287 22.46 -12.07 -0.18
CA ARG A 287 23.26 -12.57 0.94
C ARG A 287 22.86 -12.03 2.31
N THR A 288 22.10 -10.95 2.35
CA THR A 288 21.65 -10.33 3.60
C THR A 288 20.30 -10.86 4.10
N GLY A 289 19.64 -11.80 3.41
CA GLY A 289 18.29 -12.20 3.79
C GLY A 289 17.87 -13.66 3.61
N THR A 290 18.65 -14.51 2.90
CA THR A 290 18.28 -15.92 2.69
C THR A 290 19.51 -16.81 2.67
N GLU A 291 19.33 -18.08 3.13
CA GLU A 291 20.41 -19.09 3.15
C GLU A 291 20.90 -19.49 1.76
N ASP A 292 20.06 -19.35 0.73
CA ASP A 292 20.41 -19.64 -0.67
C ASP A 292 20.46 -18.38 -1.52
N ALA A 293 21.65 -17.96 -1.93
CA ALA A 293 21.81 -16.88 -2.89
C ALA A 293 21.29 -17.34 -4.26
N PRO A 294 20.29 -16.65 -4.88
CA PRO A 294 19.79 -17.05 -6.19
C PRO A 294 20.86 -16.88 -7.25
N ASP A 295 20.79 -17.71 -8.30
CA ASP A 295 21.64 -17.61 -9.46
C ASP A 295 21.50 -16.20 -10.09
N PRO A 296 22.58 -15.40 -10.16
CA PRO A 296 22.53 -14.07 -10.75
C PRO A 296 22.22 -14.06 -12.25
N ALA A 297 22.28 -15.21 -12.92
CA ALA A 297 21.87 -15.36 -14.31
C ALA A 297 20.34 -15.43 -14.46
N LEU A 298 19.59 -15.76 -13.41
CA LEU A 298 18.13 -15.79 -13.45
C LEU A 298 17.54 -14.38 -13.54
N ARG A 299 16.55 -14.24 -14.42
CA ARG A 299 15.74 -13.03 -14.53
C ARG A 299 14.72 -13.00 -13.39
N ARG A 300 14.41 -11.84 -12.86
CA ARG A 300 13.52 -11.69 -11.71
C ARG A 300 12.31 -10.85 -12.05
N ALA A 301 11.14 -11.28 -11.61
CA ALA A 301 9.88 -10.57 -11.73
C ALA A 301 9.30 -10.30 -10.33
N LEU A 302 8.89 -9.06 -10.08
CA LEU A 302 8.12 -8.68 -8.90
C LEU A 302 6.67 -8.44 -9.32
N VAL A 303 5.75 -9.13 -8.68
CA VAL A 303 4.30 -8.97 -8.86
C VAL A 303 3.73 -8.24 -7.64
N ILE A 304 2.94 -7.20 -7.88
CA ILE A 304 2.34 -6.36 -6.83
C ILE A 304 0.83 -6.32 -7.03
N ASP A 305 0.07 -6.72 -6.00
CA ASP A 305 -1.39 -6.63 -5.96
C ASP A 305 -1.87 -6.21 -4.56
N GLU A 306 -3.16 -5.99 -4.39
CA GLU A 306 -3.76 -5.59 -3.12
C GLU A 306 -3.59 -6.66 -2.03
N ARG A 307 -3.76 -7.93 -2.39
CA ARG A 307 -3.74 -9.09 -1.49
C ARG A 307 -3.10 -10.29 -2.15
N VAL A 308 -2.67 -11.24 -1.35
CA VAL A 308 -2.21 -12.55 -1.87
C VAL A 308 -3.34 -13.20 -2.68
N PRO A 309 -3.10 -13.58 -3.95
CA PRO A 309 -4.14 -14.14 -4.80
C PRO A 309 -4.55 -15.54 -4.31
N ALA A 310 -5.87 -15.78 -4.27
CA ALA A 310 -6.46 -17.08 -3.96
C ALA A 310 -7.29 -17.55 -5.16
N THR A 311 -6.98 -18.71 -5.70
CA THR A 311 -7.57 -19.23 -6.95
C THR A 311 -9.08 -19.45 -6.90
N GLY A 312 -9.66 -19.64 -5.70
CA GLY A 312 -11.12 -19.82 -5.52
C GLY A 312 -11.90 -18.52 -5.29
N ARG A 313 -11.23 -17.36 -5.17
CA ARG A 313 -11.88 -16.11 -4.74
C ARG A 313 -12.50 -15.32 -5.89
N ASP A 314 -11.74 -15.03 -6.92
CA ASP A 314 -12.19 -14.21 -8.06
C ASP A 314 -11.35 -14.47 -9.32
N ALA A 315 -11.88 -14.06 -10.49
CA ALA A 315 -11.24 -14.25 -11.78
C ALA A 315 -9.90 -13.49 -11.90
N GLY A 316 -9.78 -12.31 -11.27
CA GLY A 316 -8.54 -11.53 -11.27
C GLY A 316 -7.42 -12.27 -10.52
N SER A 317 -7.74 -12.89 -9.38
CA SER A 317 -6.79 -13.73 -8.64
C SER A 317 -6.37 -14.96 -9.45
N GLN A 318 -7.30 -15.62 -10.15
CA GLN A 318 -6.98 -16.75 -11.04
C GLN A 318 -6.06 -16.32 -12.21
N ALA A 319 -6.35 -15.18 -12.82
CA ALA A 319 -5.52 -14.63 -13.89
C ALA A 319 -4.12 -14.30 -13.38
N LEU A 320 -4.01 -13.67 -12.20
CA LEU A 320 -2.73 -13.30 -11.61
C LEU A 320 -1.87 -14.54 -11.29
N VAL A 321 -2.46 -15.58 -10.70
CA VAL A 321 -1.77 -16.87 -10.46
C VAL A 321 -1.27 -17.46 -11.77
N SER A 322 -2.13 -17.54 -12.78
CA SER A 322 -1.76 -18.04 -14.12
C SER A 322 -0.63 -17.24 -14.76
N HIS A 323 -0.60 -15.92 -14.58
CA HIS A 323 0.47 -15.06 -15.07
C HIS A 323 1.78 -15.26 -14.29
N MET A 324 1.73 -15.45 -12.97
CA MET A 324 2.92 -15.77 -12.17
C MET A 324 3.52 -17.13 -12.58
N GLU A 325 2.69 -18.16 -12.77
CA GLU A 325 3.11 -19.45 -13.31
C GLU A 325 3.74 -19.31 -14.69
N SER A 326 3.16 -18.48 -15.54
CA SER A 326 3.69 -18.21 -16.88
C SER A 326 5.05 -17.49 -16.80
N LEU A 327 5.21 -16.49 -15.94
CA LEU A 327 6.50 -15.83 -15.71
C LEU A 327 7.56 -16.84 -15.25
N ALA A 328 7.20 -17.77 -14.35
CA ALA A 328 8.11 -18.83 -13.92
C ALA A 328 8.51 -19.75 -15.09
N ARG A 329 7.56 -20.21 -15.91
CA ARG A 329 7.85 -21.00 -17.11
C ARG A 329 8.69 -20.24 -18.16
N LEU A 330 8.56 -18.91 -18.21
CA LEU A 330 9.37 -18.03 -19.05
C LEU A 330 10.79 -17.80 -18.49
N GLY A 331 11.14 -18.43 -17.36
CA GLY A 331 12.46 -18.39 -16.73
C GLY A 331 12.69 -17.18 -15.83
N TYR A 332 11.62 -16.61 -15.26
CA TYR A 332 11.74 -15.61 -14.22
C TYR A 332 11.67 -16.25 -12.84
N GLU A 333 12.52 -15.82 -11.93
CA GLU A 333 12.31 -15.99 -10.51
C GLU A 333 11.24 -15.00 -10.05
N VAL A 334 10.07 -15.53 -9.66
CA VAL A 334 8.90 -14.71 -9.37
C VAL A 334 8.81 -14.43 -7.88
N SER A 335 8.67 -13.16 -7.55
CA SER A 335 8.38 -12.69 -6.19
C SER A 335 7.04 -11.97 -6.18
N PHE A 336 6.32 -12.06 -5.07
CA PHE A 336 5.04 -11.39 -4.87
C PHE A 336 5.07 -10.54 -3.60
N VAL A 337 4.43 -9.36 -3.64
CA VAL A 337 4.15 -8.54 -2.46
C VAL A 337 2.74 -7.96 -2.52
N ALA A 338 2.01 -8.10 -1.41
CA ALA A 338 0.71 -7.46 -1.24
C ALA A 338 0.87 -6.01 -0.80
N SER A 339 0.01 -5.11 -1.27
CA SER A 339 -0.01 -3.73 -0.76
C SER A 339 -0.55 -3.63 0.67
N ASP A 340 -1.35 -4.59 1.07
CA ASP A 340 -1.74 -4.83 2.46
C ASP A 340 -0.95 -6.03 3.00
N VAL A 341 0.26 -5.76 3.47
CA VAL A 341 1.16 -6.79 4.02
C VAL A 341 0.64 -7.44 5.30
N ARG A 342 -0.24 -6.74 6.05
CA ARG A 342 -0.88 -7.26 7.27
C ARG A 342 -2.01 -8.24 6.97
N ALA A 343 -2.69 -8.08 5.84
CA ALA A 343 -3.70 -9.03 5.40
C ALA A 343 -3.11 -10.40 5.00
N ALA A 344 -1.80 -10.48 4.80
CA ALA A 344 -1.10 -11.73 4.58
C ALA A 344 -0.97 -12.58 5.85
N ASP A 345 -1.00 -11.96 7.06
CA ASP A 345 -0.85 -12.67 8.35
C ASP A 345 -2.15 -13.35 8.81
N VAL A 346 -3.31 -12.83 8.42
CA VAL A 346 -4.62 -13.30 8.93
C VAL A 346 -5.10 -14.60 8.24
N GLY A 347 -4.42 -15.05 7.19
CA GLY A 347 -4.79 -16.22 6.41
C GLY A 347 -3.70 -17.30 6.26
N ALA A 348 -2.55 -17.14 6.91
CA ALA A 348 -1.43 -18.09 6.76
C ALA A 348 -1.75 -19.53 7.23
N ALA A 349 -2.82 -19.71 8.02
CA ALA A 349 -3.30 -21.05 8.42
C ALA A 349 -4.34 -21.63 7.46
N ASP A 350 -4.96 -20.83 6.55
CA ASP A 350 -6.15 -21.30 5.88
C ASP A 350 -6.21 -21.17 4.34
N SER A 351 -5.28 -20.52 3.62
CA SER A 351 -5.43 -20.60 2.15
C SER A 351 -4.49 -19.86 1.20
N GLY A 352 -3.69 -18.89 1.58
CA GLY A 352 -3.04 -18.04 0.55
C GLY A 352 -1.53 -18.25 0.39
N ALA A 353 -0.80 -18.37 1.49
CA ALA A 353 0.65 -18.56 1.46
C ALA A 353 1.04 -19.95 0.95
N ASP A 354 0.26 -20.98 1.29
CA ASP A 354 0.46 -22.35 0.76
C ASP A 354 0.19 -22.44 -0.75
N GLY A 355 -0.76 -21.66 -1.28
CA GLY A 355 -1.01 -21.59 -2.72
C GLY A 355 0.14 -20.94 -3.50
N ALA A 356 0.69 -19.83 -3.03
CA ALA A 356 1.80 -19.14 -3.67
C ALA A 356 3.13 -19.87 -3.45
N ALA A 357 3.36 -20.43 -2.24
CA ALA A 357 4.53 -21.24 -1.93
C ALA A 357 4.54 -22.55 -2.73
N GLY A 358 3.38 -23.17 -2.97
CA GLY A 358 3.24 -24.34 -3.86
C GLY A 358 3.57 -24.05 -5.32
N LEU A 359 3.57 -22.77 -5.73
CA LEU A 359 3.96 -22.32 -7.07
C LEU A 359 5.45 -21.97 -7.18
N GLY A 360 6.24 -22.11 -6.13
CA GLY A 360 7.64 -21.67 -6.12
C GLY A 360 7.81 -20.14 -6.17
N VAL A 361 6.80 -19.37 -5.77
CA VAL A 361 6.81 -17.90 -5.72
C VAL A 361 7.24 -17.43 -4.34
N ALA A 362 8.25 -16.57 -4.27
CA ALA A 362 8.68 -15.94 -3.02
C ALA A 362 7.69 -14.84 -2.63
N VAL A 363 7.03 -14.99 -1.49
CA VAL A 363 6.06 -13.99 -0.99
C VAL A 363 6.72 -13.12 0.07
N TYR A 364 6.74 -11.79 -0.15
CA TYR A 364 7.15 -10.82 0.85
C TYR A 364 5.96 -10.50 1.77
N HIS A 365 6.12 -10.74 3.06
CA HIS A 365 5.07 -10.54 4.06
C HIS A 365 5.65 -10.13 5.41
N ALA A 366 4.81 -9.60 6.31
CA ALA A 366 5.19 -9.31 7.68
C ALA A 366 5.57 -10.63 8.43
N PRO A 367 6.46 -10.59 9.43
CA PRO A 367 7.14 -9.40 9.96
C PRO A 367 8.39 -8.99 9.17
N TRP A 368 8.78 -9.77 8.15
CA TRP A 368 10.05 -9.60 7.40
C TRP A 368 10.03 -8.43 6.43
N THR A 369 8.83 -8.03 5.99
CA THR A 369 8.61 -6.95 5.02
C THR A 369 7.42 -6.13 5.48
N GLY A 370 7.64 -4.83 5.68
CA GLY A 370 6.61 -3.91 6.18
C GLY A 370 5.75 -3.28 5.09
N SER A 371 6.23 -3.19 3.84
CA SER A 371 5.50 -2.55 2.75
C SER A 371 6.09 -2.85 1.37
N VAL A 372 5.32 -2.52 0.31
CA VAL A 372 5.79 -2.56 -1.08
C VAL A 372 6.97 -1.61 -1.31
N GLU A 373 6.92 -0.42 -0.70
CA GLU A 373 7.97 0.59 -0.78
C GLU A 373 9.29 0.05 -0.25
N GLU A 374 9.24 -0.71 0.82
CA GLU A 374 10.40 -1.36 1.42
C GLU A 374 11.02 -2.38 0.46
N VAL A 375 10.21 -3.24 -0.18
CA VAL A 375 10.70 -4.21 -1.19
C VAL A 375 11.35 -3.48 -2.35
N LEU A 376 10.68 -2.46 -2.92
CA LEU A 376 11.20 -1.71 -4.05
C LEU A 376 12.53 -1.03 -3.71
N ARG A 377 12.66 -0.48 -2.51
CA ARG A 377 13.86 0.19 -2.03
C ARG A 377 14.99 -0.80 -1.73
N ARG A 378 14.73 -1.84 -0.92
CA ARG A 378 15.73 -2.85 -0.54
C ARG A 378 16.24 -3.66 -1.73
N GLN A 379 15.36 -3.91 -2.71
CA GLN A 379 15.67 -4.69 -3.89
C GLN A 379 15.89 -3.79 -5.13
N ALA A 380 16.36 -2.53 -4.93
CA ALA A 380 16.54 -1.59 -6.03
C ALA A 380 17.45 -2.17 -7.13
N GLY A 381 17.01 -2.08 -8.41
CA GLY A 381 17.71 -2.62 -9.58
C GLY A 381 17.75 -4.14 -9.67
N CYS A 382 17.06 -4.88 -8.79
CA CYS A 382 17.11 -6.35 -8.77
C CYS A 382 16.10 -7.01 -9.70
N PHE A 383 15.03 -6.33 -10.10
CA PHE A 383 13.99 -6.89 -10.94
C PHE A 383 14.18 -6.50 -12.40
N ASP A 384 13.89 -7.45 -13.31
CA ASP A 384 13.84 -7.22 -14.76
C ASP A 384 12.41 -6.86 -15.20
N VAL A 385 11.40 -7.34 -14.47
CA VAL A 385 9.99 -7.03 -14.66
C VAL A 385 9.36 -6.65 -13.33
N VAL A 386 8.58 -5.56 -13.32
CA VAL A 386 7.65 -5.24 -12.23
C VAL A 386 6.24 -5.24 -12.80
N TYR A 387 5.39 -6.12 -12.27
CA TYR A 387 4.03 -6.36 -12.72
C TYR A 387 3.05 -5.80 -11.70
N LEU A 388 2.39 -4.68 -12.03
CA LEU A 388 1.36 -4.05 -11.20
C LEU A 388 -0.02 -4.55 -11.63
N HIS A 389 -0.75 -5.16 -10.72
CA HIS A 389 -2.08 -5.68 -10.98
C HIS A 389 -3.15 -4.79 -10.35
N ARG A 390 -4.14 -4.37 -11.12
CA ARG A 390 -5.22 -3.43 -10.77
C ARG A 390 -4.78 -1.97 -10.62
N VAL A 391 -5.74 -1.06 -10.86
CA VAL A 391 -5.50 0.40 -10.82
C VAL A 391 -5.01 0.91 -9.47
N GLY A 392 -5.39 0.26 -8.36
CA GLY A 392 -4.91 0.61 -7.02
C GLY A 392 -3.40 0.54 -6.87
N MET A 393 -2.72 -0.29 -7.66
CA MET A 393 -1.26 -0.45 -7.64
C MET A 393 -0.52 0.63 -8.44
N ALA A 394 -1.22 1.42 -9.23
CA ALA A 394 -0.64 2.51 -10.02
C ALA A 394 0.12 3.54 -9.15
N ARG A 395 -0.25 3.67 -7.87
CA ARG A 395 0.44 4.54 -6.89
C ARG A 395 1.92 4.21 -6.71
N TYR A 396 2.33 2.98 -7.02
CA TYR A 396 3.73 2.55 -6.90
C TYR A 396 4.58 2.85 -8.14
N ILE A 397 3.98 3.30 -9.25
CA ILE A 397 4.71 3.62 -10.51
C ILE A 397 5.89 4.57 -10.28
N PRO A 398 5.76 5.68 -9.54
CA PRO A 398 6.89 6.59 -9.30
C PRO A 398 8.04 5.90 -8.56
N LEU A 399 7.74 5.05 -7.59
CA LEU A 399 8.74 4.30 -6.82
C LEU A 399 9.40 3.20 -7.65
N VAL A 400 8.62 2.51 -8.50
CA VAL A 400 9.17 1.54 -9.47
C VAL A 400 10.14 2.26 -10.41
N ARG A 401 9.77 3.40 -10.98
CA ARG A 401 10.65 4.18 -11.86
C ARG A 401 11.90 4.72 -11.14
N LEU A 402 11.78 5.05 -9.85
CA LEU A 402 12.91 5.49 -9.04
C LEU A 402 13.88 4.35 -8.72
N HIS A 403 13.37 3.22 -8.23
CA HIS A 403 14.19 2.14 -7.67
C HIS A 403 14.47 1.00 -8.66
N GLN A 404 13.64 0.81 -9.68
CA GLN A 404 13.73 -0.28 -10.66
C GLN A 404 13.89 0.28 -12.09
N ARG A 405 14.80 1.23 -12.29
CA ARG A 405 14.96 2.02 -13.53
C ARG A 405 15.11 1.19 -14.81
N ARG A 406 15.60 -0.05 -14.68
CA ARG A 406 15.83 -0.97 -15.81
C ARG A 406 14.77 -2.06 -15.91
N ALA A 407 13.86 -2.12 -14.94
CA ALA A 407 12.76 -3.07 -14.99
C ALA A 407 11.74 -2.64 -16.02
N ARG A 408 11.23 -3.62 -16.76
CA ARG A 408 10.04 -3.41 -17.58
C ARG A 408 8.84 -3.32 -16.67
N LEU A 409 8.15 -2.19 -16.70
CA LEU A 409 6.95 -1.94 -15.95
C LEU A 409 5.74 -2.45 -16.74
N VAL A 410 5.09 -3.48 -16.25
CA VAL A 410 3.85 -4.03 -16.79
C VAL A 410 2.69 -3.59 -15.92
N PHE A 411 1.70 -2.95 -16.50
CA PHE A 411 0.46 -2.58 -15.83
C PHE A 411 -0.68 -3.48 -16.33
N SER A 412 -1.23 -4.31 -15.44
CA SER A 412 -2.38 -5.16 -15.72
C SER A 412 -3.64 -4.51 -15.17
N VAL A 413 -4.55 -4.15 -16.04
CA VAL A 413 -5.82 -3.50 -15.66
C VAL A 413 -6.76 -4.45 -14.93
N ALA A 414 -6.59 -5.78 -15.05
CA ALA A 414 -7.50 -6.82 -14.59
C ALA A 414 -8.90 -6.69 -15.24
N ASP A 415 -9.62 -5.64 -14.89
CA ASP A 415 -10.79 -5.08 -15.60
C ASP A 415 -10.69 -3.54 -15.62
N LEU A 416 -11.31 -2.90 -16.58
CA LEU A 416 -11.44 -1.46 -16.59
C LEU A 416 -12.49 -1.01 -15.55
N SER A 417 -12.00 -0.66 -14.36
CA SER A 417 -12.86 -0.28 -13.22
C SER A 417 -13.76 0.90 -13.54
N HIS A 418 -13.27 1.89 -14.35
CA HIS A 418 -14.10 3.01 -14.79
C HIS A 418 -15.29 2.56 -15.63
N LEU A 419 -15.10 1.56 -16.50
CA LEU A 419 -16.16 1.02 -17.35
C LEU A 419 -17.24 0.32 -16.50
N ARG A 420 -16.80 -0.48 -15.52
CA ARG A 420 -17.70 -1.17 -14.59
C ARG A 420 -18.51 -0.17 -13.76
N VAL A 421 -17.85 0.83 -13.15
CA VAL A 421 -18.52 1.87 -12.34
C VAL A 421 -19.42 2.78 -13.18
N GLY A 422 -18.99 3.11 -14.42
CA GLY A 422 -19.82 3.88 -15.34
C GLY A 422 -21.12 3.18 -15.71
N ARG A 423 -21.06 1.88 -16.04
CA ARG A 423 -22.23 1.05 -16.33
C ARG A 423 -23.13 0.86 -15.11
N GLN A 424 -22.53 0.70 -13.92
CA GLN A 424 -23.27 0.67 -12.68
C GLN A 424 -24.06 1.97 -12.47
N ALA A 425 -23.46 3.13 -12.73
CA ALA A 425 -24.12 4.42 -12.62
C ALA A 425 -25.35 4.54 -13.54
N GLU A 426 -25.31 3.89 -14.69
CA GLU A 426 -26.42 3.86 -15.65
C GLU A 426 -27.54 2.92 -15.21
N VAL A 427 -27.18 1.67 -14.85
CA VAL A 427 -28.15 0.62 -14.46
C VAL A 427 -28.87 0.95 -13.15
N GLU A 428 -28.13 1.46 -12.16
CA GLU A 428 -28.70 1.83 -10.85
C GLU A 428 -29.26 3.26 -10.80
N ALA A 429 -29.19 4.03 -11.92
CA ALA A 429 -29.56 5.44 -12.00
C ALA A 429 -28.86 6.31 -10.93
N ARG A 430 -27.57 6.06 -10.66
CA ARG A 430 -26.74 6.72 -9.63
C ARG A 430 -25.73 7.69 -10.25
N PRO A 431 -26.11 8.95 -10.48
CA PRO A 431 -25.26 9.93 -11.18
C PRO A 431 -23.95 10.26 -10.40
N GLU A 432 -23.93 10.09 -9.08
CA GLU A 432 -22.73 10.30 -8.25
C GLU A 432 -21.59 9.35 -8.63
N LEU A 433 -21.89 8.16 -9.12
CA LEU A 433 -20.88 7.20 -9.58
C LEU A 433 -20.19 7.65 -10.89
N ARG A 434 -20.80 8.53 -11.67
CA ARG A 434 -20.19 9.05 -12.92
C ARG A 434 -18.90 9.81 -12.65
N GLN A 435 -18.88 10.64 -11.60
CA GLN A 435 -17.66 11.37 -11.23
C GLN A 435 -16.57 10.41 -10.74
N HIS A 436 -16.94 9.37 -10.00
CA HIS A 436 -16.01 8.34 -9.56
C HIS A 436 -15.44 7.56 -10.77
N SER A 437 -16.30 7.17 -11.72
CA SER A 437 -15.87 6.54 -12.98
C SER A 437 -14.88 7.41 -13.74
N ALA A 438 -15.14 8.72 -13.88
CA ALA A 438 -14.22 9.64 -14.55
C ALA A 438 -12.85 9.73 -13.87
N ARG A 439 -12.80 9.73 -12.53
CA ARG A 439 -11.53 9.70 -11.76
C ARG A 439 -10.77 8.39 -11.98
N LEU A 440 -11.46 7.26 -11.94
CA LEU A 440 -10.86 5.95 -12.22
C LEU A 440 -10.29 5.90 -13.63
N ARG A 441 -11.05 6.41 -14.64
CA ARG A 441 -10.57 6.47 -16.02
C ARG A 441 -9.28 7.29 -16.14
N ALA A 442 -9.23 8.45 -15.50
CA ALA A 442 -8.03 9.27 -15.50
C ALA A 442 -6.83 8.53 -14.88
N ALA A 443 -7.04 7.84 -13.77
CA ALA A 443 -5.99 7.06 -13.08
C ALA A 443 -5.53 5.86 -13.92
N GLU A 444 -6.46 5.08 -14.51
CA GLU A 444 -6.13 3.93 -15.35
C GLU A 444 -5.34 4.33 -16.59
N PHE A 445 -5.76 5.38 -17.29
CA PHE A 445 -5.04 5.85 -18.47
C PHE A 445 -3.71 6.53 -18.13
N ALA A 446 -3.59 7.20 -16.98
CA ALA A 446 -2.30 7.72 -16.51
C ALA A 446 -1.32 6.57 -16.21
N ALA A 447 -1.77 5.53 -15.52
CA ALA A 447 -0.98 4.34 -15.24
C ALA A 447 -0.56 3.62 -16.54
N ALA A 448 -1.50 3.46 -17.46
CA ALA A 448 -1.26 2.83 -18.75
C ALA A 448 -0.22 3.58 -19.59
N ARG A 449 -0.27 4.92 -19.62
CA ARG A 449 0.74 5.74 -20.33
C ARG A 449 2.12 5.70 -19.69
N ALA A 450 2.18 5.48 -18.38
CA ALA A 450 3.44 5.40 -17.63
C ALA A 450 4.09 4.00 -17.67
N ALA A 451 3.37 2.97 -18.15
CA ALA A 451 3.85 1.60 -18.26
C ALA A 451 4.63 1.35 -19.56
N ASP A 452 5.47 0.32 -19.57
CA ASP A 452 6.15 -0.20 -20.78
C ASP A 452 5.32 -1.24 -21.52
N ALA A 453 4.33 -1.83 -20.84
CA ALA A 453 3.32 -2.70 -21.41
C ALA A 453 2.04 -2.63 -20.56
N VAL A 454 0.89 -2.65 -21.23
CA VAL A 454 -0.43 -2.74 -20.61
C VAL A 454 -1.02 -4.10 -20.93
N VAL A 455 -1.43 -4.83 -19.91
CA VAL A 455 -2.06 -6.13 -20.03
C VAL A 455 -3.53 -6.03 -19.68
N THR A 456 -4.38 -6.54 -20.53
CA THR A 456 -5.80 -6.83 -20.26
C THR A 456 -6.13 -8.25 -20.68
N HIS A 457 -7.16 -8.84 -20.09
CA HIS A 457 -7.66 -10.18 -20.46
C HIS A 457 -8.71 -10.13 -21.55
N SER A 458 -9.24 -8.93 -21.84
CA SER A 458 -10.40 -8.70 -22.71
C SER A 458 -9.99 -8.04 -24.01
N ALA A 459 -10.29 -8.70 -25.14
CA ALA A 459 -10.12 -8.08 -26.47
C ALA A 459 -10.96 -6.80 -26.64
N TYR A 460 -12.13 -6.76 -26.00
CA TYR A 460 -12.99 -5.57 -25.98
C TYR A 460 -12.32 -4.39 -25.27
N GLU A 461 -11.79 -4.62 -24.07
CA GLU A 461 -11.08 -3.59 -23.32
C GLU A 461 -9.79 -3.15 -24.00
N ALA A 462 -9.07 -4.10 -24.61
CA ALA A 462 -7.90 -3.76 -25.42
C ALA A 462 -8.27 -2.81 -26.58
N ALA A 463 -9.40 -3.01 -27.22
CA ALA A 463 -9.89 -2.10 -28.27
C ALA A 463 -10.16 -0.70 -27.72
N LEU A 464 -10.79 -0.60 -26.54
CA LEU A 464 -11.03 0.70 -25.88
C LEU A 464 -9.70 1.40 -25.51
N LEU A 465 -8.77 0.67 -24.94
CA LEU A 465 -7.46 1.22 -24.58
C LEU A 465 -6.66 1.70 -25.80
N ARG A 466 -6.72 0.96 -26.92
CA ARG A 466 -6.03 1.31 -28.18
C ARG A 466 -6.58 2.54 -28.89
N VAL A 467 -7.74 3.03 -28.50
CA VAL A 467 -8.25 4.34 -28.99
C VAL A 467 -7.33 5.50 -28.57
N GLU A 468 -6.76 5.41 -27.37
CA GLU A 468 -5.95 6.49 -26.78
C GLU A 468 -4.48 6.13 -26.54
N LEU A 469 -4.12 4.84 -26.64
CA LEU A 469 -2.79 4.32 -26.39
C LEU A 469 -2.20 3.72 -27.66
N PRO A 470 -0.86 3.74 -27.83
CA PRO A 470 -0.20 3.04 -28.92
C PRO A 470 -0.59 1.56 -28.97
N ALA A 471 -0.94 1.05 -30.15
CA ALA A 471 -1.40 -0.32 -30.30
C ALA A 471 -0.38 -1.38 -29.78
N GLY A 472 0.92 -1.12 -29.95
CA GLY A 472 2.00 -1.99 -29.48
C GLY A 472 2.19 -2.00 -27.96
N LEU A 473 1.58 -1.06 -27.23
CA LEU A 473 1.63 -1.00 -25.78
C LEU A 473 0.62 -1.96 -25.13
N VAL A 474 -0.52 -2.24 -25.77
CA VAL A 474 -1.65 -2.96 -25.19
C VAL A 474 -1.67 -4.40 -25.66
N HIS A 475 -1.55 -5.33 -24.72
CA HIS A 475 -1.48 -6.77 -24.94
C HIS A 475 -2.72 -7.46 -24.34
N VAL A 476 -3.36 -8.32 -25.13
CA VAL A 476 -4.40 -9.22 -24.61
C VAL A 476 -3.70 -10.50 -24.14
N VAL A 477 -3.71 -10.73 -22.83
CA VAL A 477 -3.10 -11.91 -22.22
C VAL A 477 -4.20 -12.69 -21.51
N PRO A 478 -4.59 -13.86 -21.97
CA PRO A 478 -5.58 -14.70 -21.31
C PRO A 478 -5.01 -15.28 -20.01
N TRP A 479 -5.82 -16.00 -19.25
CA TRP A 479 -5.30 -16.88 -18.20
C TRP A 479 -5.65 -18.33 -18.51
N SER A 480 -4.88 -19.25 -17.94
CA SER A 480 -5.07 -20.69 -18.13
C SER A 480 -6.27 -21.19 -17.32
N VAL A 481 -7.11 -21.97 -17.96
CA VAL A 481 -8.26 -22.63 -17.35
C VAL A 481 -8.18 -24.12 -17.66
N PRO A 482 -8.07 -25.00 -16.65
CA PRO A 482 -8.06 -26.45 -16.87
C PRO A 482 -9.36 -26.92 -17.53
N ALA A 483 -9.28 -27.51 -18.69
CA ALA A 483 -10.42 -28.05 -19.42
C ALA A 483 -10.75 -29.47 -18.91
N VAL A 484 -11.66 -29.55 -17.94
CA VAL A 484 -12.10 -30.81 -17.32
C VAL A 484 -13.61 -30.96 -17.57
N PRO A 485 -14.02 -31.53 -18.71
CA PRO A 485 -15.44 -31.68 -19.03
C PRO A 485 -16.12 -32.68 -18.11
N THR A 486 -17.38 -32.39 -17.75
CA THR A 486 -18.23 -33.31 -17.01
C THR A 486 -18.40 -34.65 -17.77
N ALA A 487 -18.31 -35.75 -17.03
CA ALA A 487 -18.57 -37.06 -17.56
C ALA A 487 -20.07 -37.47 -17.50
N VAL A 488 -20.88 -36.63 -16.80
CA VAL A 488 -22.31 -36.93 -16.60
C VAL A 488 -23.10 -36.65 -17.90
N PRO A 489 -23.84 -37.64 -18.44
CA PRO A 489 -24.61 -37.47 -19.68
C PRO A 489 -25.70 -36.39 -19.53
N PHE A 490 -26.08 -35.76 -20.63
CA PHE A 490 -27.15 -34.76 -20.68
C PHE A 490 -28.45 -35.24 -20.05
N ALA A 491 -28.84 -36.52 -20.26
CA ALA A 491 -30.08 -37.11 -19.75
C ALA A 491 -30.14 -37.20 -18.21
N GLU A 492 -28.96 -37.26 -17.57
CA GLU A 492 -28.84 -37.34 -16.09
C GLU A 492 -28.69 -35.96 -15.45
N ARG A 493 -28.51 -34.90 -16.25
CA ARG A 493 -28.44 -33.52 -15.80
C ARG A 493 -29.75 -32.80 -15.98
N SER A 494 -30.05 -31.83 -15.11
CA SER A 494 -31.30 -31.05 -15.17
C SER A 494 -31.12 -29.64 -14.67
N GLY A 495 -32.02 -28.75 -15.10
CA GLY A 495 -32.01 -27.34 -14.66
C GLY A 495 -30.79 -26.55 -15.11
N LEU A 496 -30.61 -25.41 -14.47
CA LEU A 496 -29.52 -24.46 -14.73
C LEU A 496 -28.88 -23.96 -13.44
N ALA A 497 -27.67 -23.38 -13.53
CA ALA A 497 -27.03 -22.72 -12.40
C ALA A 497 -26.53 -21.30 -12.79
N PHE A 498 -26.62 -20.38 -11.83
CA PHE A 498 -25.91 -19.14 -11.82
C PHE A 498 -24.82 -19.17 -10.74
N ILE A 499 -23.57 -18.93 -11.15
CA ILE A 499 -22.40 -18.98 -10.28
C ILE A 499 -21.86 -17.56 -10.10
N GLY A 500 -21.68 -17.12 -8.83
CA GLY A 500 -21.15 -15.79 -8.56
C GLY A 500 -20.69 -15.58 -7.11
N GLY A 501 -19.64 -14.81 -6.89
CA GLY A 501 -19.33 -14.26 -5.57
C GLY A 501 -20.24 -13.06 -5.30
N TYR A 502 -21.12 -13.17 -4.33
CA TYR A 502 -22.16 -12.16 -4.06
C TYR A 502 -21.66 -10.96 -3.24
N GLY A 503 -20.40 -10.93 -2.86
CA GLY A 503 -19.74 -9.72 -2.42
C GLY A 503 -19.55 -8.66 -3.53
N HIS A 504 -19.79 -9.05 -4.80
CA HIS A 504 -19.82 -8.14 -5.95
C HIS A 504 -21.27 -7.83 -6.35
N THR A 505 -21.66 -6.57 -6.27
CA THR A 505 -23.00 -6.07 -6.63
C THR A 505 -23.52 -6.59 -7.98
N PRO A 506 -22.74 -6.64 -9.09
CA PRO A 506 -23.23 -7.17 -10.36
C PRO A 506 -23.80 -8.60 -10.28
N ASN A 507 -23.30 -9.42 -9.35
CA ASN A 507 -23.81 -10.78 -9.18
C ASN A 507 -25.11 -10.83 -8.36
N VAL A 508 -25.29 -9.89 -7.45
CA VAL A 508 -26.55 -9.74 -6.70
C VAL A 508 -27.67 -9.35 -7.65
N ASP A 509 -27.45 -8.31 -8.43
CA ASP A 509 -28.43 -7.79 -9.40
C ASP A 509 -28.76 -8.82 -10.48
N ALA A 510 -27.74 -9.56 -10.94
CA ALA A 510 -27.92 -10.65 -11.89
C ALA A 510 -28.78 -11.79 -11.35
N ALA A 511 -28.65 -12.15 -10.05
CA ALA A 511 -29.49 -13.16 -9.43
C ALA A 511 -30.94 -12.69 -9.30
N LEU A 512 -31.14 -11.45 -8.86
CA LEU A 512 -32.46 -10.83 -8.75
C LEU A 512 -33.15 -10.75 -10.13
N TYR A 513 -32.40 -10.31 -11.14
CA TYR A 513 -32.88 -10.26 -12.53
C TYR A 513 -33.21 -11.64 -13.10
N LEU A 514 -32.32 -12.63 -12.88
CA LEU A 514 -32.56 -14.00 -13.35
C LEU A 514 -33.84 -14.57 -12.77
N VAL A 515 -34.01 -14.52 -11.45
CA VAL A 515 -35.14 -15.17 -10.77
C VAL A 515 -36.41 -14.33 -10.91
N GLY A 516 -36.30 -12.98 -10.89
CA GLY A 516 -37.48 -12.10 -10.95
C GLY A 516 -38.05 -11.88 -12.33
N GLU A 517 -37.20 -11.88 -13.38
CA GLU A 517 -37.65 -11.49 -14.73
C GLU A 517 -37.48 -12.61 -15.77
N VAL A 518 -36.38 -13.38 -15.72
CA VAL A 518 -36.09 -14.39 -16.74
C VAL A 518 -36.77 -15.72 -16.43
N MET A 519 -36.64 -16.25 -15.19
CA MET A 519 -37.17 -17.56 -14.81
C MET A 519 -38.70 -17.64 -14.92
N PRO A 520 -39.49 -16.61 -14.60
CA PRO A 520 -40.94 -16.67 -14.83
C PRO A 520 -41.33 -16.96 -16.29
N LEU A 521 -40.54 -16.46 -17.25
CA LEU A 521 -40.76 -16.75 -18.67
C LEU A 521 -40.35 -18.18 -19.05
N VAL A 522 -39.29 -18.71 -18.41
CA VAL A 522 -38.90 -20.13 -18.56
C VAL A 522 -39.96 -21.05 -17.98
N TRP A 523 -40.44 -20.77 -16.76
CA TRP A 523 -41.46 -21.60 -16.09
C TRP A 523 -42.82 -21.56 -16.76
N ALA A 524 -43.14 -20.51 -17.48
CA ALA A 524 -44.36 -20.42 -18.28
C ALA A 524 -44.39 -21.49 -19.40
N GLU A 525 -43.23 -21.87 -19.94
CA GLU A 525 -43.10 -22.87 -21.00
C GLU A 525 -42.72 -24.26 -20.44
N ASP A 526 -41.78 -24.30 -19.47
CA ASP A 526 -41.32 -25.56 -18.82
C ASP A 526 -41.18 -25.33 -17.30
N PRO A 527 -42.23 -25.64 -16.53
CA PRO A 527 -42.24 -25.51 -15.07
C PRO A 527 -41.24 -26.41 -14.32
N ALA A 528 -40.69 -27.42 -15.00
CA ALA A 528 -39.76 -28.38 -14.40
C ALA A 528 -38.32 -27.86 -14.33
N VAL A 529 -37.99 -26.78 -15.03
CA VAL A 529 -36.63 -26.22 -15.04
C VAL A 529 -36.32 -25.60 -13.69
N THR A 530 -35.31 -26.15 -13.01
CA THR A 530 -34.82 -25.61 -11.73
C THR A 530 -33.66 -24.63 -11.93
N CYS A 531 -33.62 -23.59 -11.10
CA CYS A 531 -32.54 -22.60 -11.07
C CYS A 531 -31.74 -22.74 -9.77
N THR A 532 -30.43 -22.99 -9.84
CA THR A 532 -29.55 -23.11 -8.70
C THR A 532 -28.63 -21.88 -8.59
N LEU A 533 -28.70 -21.16 -7.46
CA LEU A 533 -27.84 -20.02 -7.14
C LEU A 533 -26.66 -20.51 -6.30
N VAL A 534 -25.41 -20.30 -6.83
CA VAL A 534 -24.18 -20.84 -6.23
C VAL A 534 -23.20 -19.70 -5.98
N GLY A 535 -22.61 -19.64 -4.78
CA GLY A 535 -21.53 -18.75 -4.44
C GLY A 535 -21.46 -18.30 -2.99
N ALA A 536 -20.37 -17.63 -2.64
CA ALA A 536 -20.11 -17.12 -1.30
C ALA A 536 -20.70 -15.73 -1.08
N GLN A 537 -20.82 -15.32 0.20
CA GLN A 537 -21.22 -13.97 0.62
C GLN A 537 -22.62 -13.55 0.12
N MET A 538 -23.56 -14.48 0.11
CA MET A 538 -24.93 -14.19 -0.32
C MET A 538 -25.64 -13.25 0.67
N PRO A 539 -26.13 -12.08 0.23
CA PRO A 539 -26.98 -11.22 1.04
C PRO A 539 -28.37 -11.82 1.23
N ASP A 540 -29.12 -11.30 2.19
CA ASP A 540 -30.47 -11.78 2.49
C ASP A 540 -31.42 -11.63 1.31
N SER A 541 -31.26 -10.62 0.47
CA SER A 541 -32.01 -10.42 -0.77
C SER A 541 -31.89 -11.60 -1.74
N VAL A 542 -30.71 -12.22 -1.84
CA VAL A 542 -30.45 -13.39 -2.68
C VAL A 542 -30.95 -14.67 -1.98
N ARG A 543 -30.76 -14.79 -0.65
CA ARG A 543 -31.26 -15.93 0.12
C ARG A 543 -32.77 -16.02 0.10
N ALA A 544 -33.46 -14.88 0.11
CA ALA A 544 -34.91 -14.80 0.03
C ALA A 544 -35.50 -15.28 -1.31
N LEU A 545 -34.67 -15.47 -2.36
CA LEU A 545 -35.11 -16.03 -3.63
C LEU A 545 -35.39 -17.53 -3.58
N ALA A 546 -35.00 -18.23 -2.49
CA ALA A 546 -35.29 -19.66 -2.32
C ALA A 546 -36.79 -19.92 -2.35
N GLY A 547 -37.19 -20.89 -3.17
CA GLY A 547 -38.60 -21.21 -3.35
C GLY A 547 -38.83 -22.30 -4.38
N PRO A 548 -40.09 -22.50 -4.80
CA PRO A 548 -40.42 -23.47 -5.85
C PRO A 548 -39.61 -23.17 -7.13
N GLY A 549 -38.83 -24.17 -7.60
CA GLY A 549 -37.98 -24.01 -8.78
C GLY A 549 -36.65 -23.25 -8.55
N VAL A 550 -36.39 -22.68 -7.35
CA VAL A 550 -35.12 -21.98 -7.02
C VAL A 550 -34.44 -22.63 -5.83
N VAL A 551 -33.22 -23.10 -6.05
CA VAL A 551 -32.33 -23.64 -5.03
C VAL A 551 -31.20 -22.65 -4.73
N VAL A 552 -31.09 -22.20 -3.48
CA VAL A 552 -29.98 -21.36 -3.01
C VAL A 552 -28.96 -22.26 -2.33
N ALA A 553 -27.97 -22.71 -3.10
CA ALA A 553 -26.95 -23.66 -2.64
C ALA A 553 -25.86 -23.03 -1.77
N GLY A 554 -25.67 -21.70 -1.83
CA GLY A 554 -24.59 -21.03 -1.11
C GLY A 554 -23.19 -21.34 -1.68
N HIS A 555 -22.19 -21.26 -0.81
CA HIS A 555 -20.81 -21.60 -1.17
C HIS A 555 -20.66 -23.12 -1.37
N VAL A 556 -20.07 -23.50 -2.49
CA VAL A 556 -19.70 -24.91 -2.76
C VAL A 556 -18.18 -25.03 -2.88
N PRO A 557 -17.56 -26.03 -2.23
CA PRO A 557 -16.11 -26.19 -2.26
C PRO A 557 -15.54 -26.51 -3.65
N ALA A 558 -16.32 -27.19 -4.48
CA ALA A 558 -15.91 -27.59 -5.83
C ALA A 558 -17.06 -27.41 -6.83
N LEU A 559 -16.83 -26.58 -7.85
CA LEU A 559 -17.82 -26.31 -8.90
C LEU A 559 -18.09 -27.52 -9.80
N GLY A 560 -17.21 -28.53 -9.84
CA GLY A 560 -17.42 -29.74 -10.62
C GLY A 560 -18.77 -30.40 -10.35
N ARG A 561 -19.17 -30.50 -9.07
CA ARG A 561 -20.49 -31.07 -8.67
C ARG A 561 -21.67 -30.25 -9.22
N VAL A 562 -21.52 -28.95 -9.35
CA VAL A 562 -22.55 -28.08 -9.94
C VAL A 562 -22.67 -28.37 -11.44
N PHE A 563 -21.51 -28.44 -12.12
CA PHE A 563 -21.49 -28.75 -13.55
C PHE A 563 -21.97 -30.14 -13.88
N ASP A 564 -21.76 -31.12 -12.99
CA ASP A 564 -22.29 -32.50 -13.11
C ASP A 564 -23.82 -32.58 -12.95
N ALA A 565 -24.43 -31.59 -12.31
CA ALA A 565 -25.87 -31.61 -12.04
C ALA A 565 -26.69 -30.85 -13.09
N VAL A 566 -26.13 -29.80 -13.73
CA VAL A 566 -26.94 -28.90 -14.57
C VAL A 566 -26.69 -29.11 -16.06
N ARG A 567 -27.70 -28.84 -16.89
CA ARG A 567 -27.59 -28.86 -18.36
C ARG A 567 -26.89 -27.66 -18.92
N LEU A 568 -27.01 -26.50 -18.26
CA LEU A 568 -26.35 -25.24 -18.67
C LEU A 568 -26.15 -24.34 -17.46
N THR A 569 -25.29 -23.32 -17.64
CA THR A 569 -25.17 -22.20 -16.73
C THR A 569 -25.72 -20.94 -17.38
N VAL A 570 -25.99 -19.92 -16.57
CA VAL A 570 -26.44 -18.61 -17.03
C VAL A 570 -25.56 -17.54 -16.42
N ALA A 571 -25.15 -16.55 -17.20
CA ALA A 571 -24.44 -15.36 -16.74
C ALA A 571 -25.23 -14.10 -17.12
N PRO A 572 -26.29 -13.74 -16.38
CA PRO A 572 -27.25 -12.71 -16.75
C PRO A 572 -26.85 -11.33 -16.22
N LEU A 573 -25.57 -10.96 -16.36
CA LEU A 573 -25.02 -9.73 -15.82
C LEU A 573 -25.59 -8.50 -16.56
N LEU A 574 -26.11 -7.54 -15.80
CA LEU A 574 -26.61 -6.27 -16.33
C LEU A 574 -25.48 -5.26 -16.55
N PHE A 575 -24.46 -5.31 -15.73
CA PHE A 575 -23.25 -4.47 -15.85
C PHE A 575 -22.01 -5.22 -15.38
N GLY A 576 -20.83 -4.71 -15.75
CA GLY A 576 -19.55 -5.31 -15.42
C GLY A 576 -18.47 -4.87 -16.40
N ALA A 577 -17.24 -5.31 -16.18
CA ALA A 577 -16.10 -5.16 -17.06
C ALA A 577 -15.23 -6.43 -17.02
N GLY A 578 -14.23 -6.54 -17.88
CA GLY A 578 -13.34 -7.69 -17.95
C GLY A 578 -13.99 -8.98 -18.44
N VAL A 579 -13.18 -10.02 -18.58
CA VAL A 579 -13.62 -11.39 -18.92
C VAL A 579 -14.24 -12.06 -17.69
N LYS A 580 -15.35 -12.74 -17.91
CA LYS A 580 -16.11 -13.39 -16.82
C LYS A 580 -15.62 -14.82 -16.60
N GLY A 581 -14.84 -15.03 -15.54
CA GLY A 581 -14.29 -16.33 -15.18
C GLY A 581 -15.34 -17.45 -15.05
N LYS A 582 -16.54 -17.13 -14.59
CA LYS A 582 -17.67 -18.07 -14.48
C LYS A 582 -18.10 -18.66 -15.83
N VAL A 583 -18.02 -17.85 -16.90
CA VAL A 583 -18.31 -18.31 -18.27
C VAL A 583 -17.23 -19.29 -18.71
N LEU A 584 -15.96 -18.92 -18.53
CA LEU A 584 -14.84 -19.80 -18.87
C LEU A 584 -14.86 -21.11 -18.07
N ALA A 585 -15.17 -21.04 -16.76
CA ALA A 585 -15.27 -22.24 -15.92
C ALA A 585 -16.37 -23.19 -16.39
N SER A 586 -17.53 -22.66 -16.81
CA SER A 586 -18.62 -23.45 -17.38
C SER A 586 -18.20 -24.13 -18.70
N LEU A 587 -17.63 -23.36 -19.61
CA LEU A 587 -17.19 -23.89 -20.91
C LEU A 587 -16.04 -24.89 -20.77
N ALA A 588 -15.14 -24.69 -19.82
CA ALA A 588 -14.07 -25.64 -19.47
C ALA A 588 -14.60 -26.97 -18.93
N ALA A 589 -15.75 -26.91 -18.24
CA ALA A 589 -16.48 -28.10 -17.76
C ALA A 589 -17.36 -28.74 -18.85
N GLY A 590 -17.33 -28.26 -20.10
CA GLY A 590 -18.19 -28.76 -21.15
C GLY A 590 -19.69 -28.51 -20.91
N VAL A 591 -20.00 -27.43 -20.17
CA VAL A 591 -21.39 -27.02 -19.87
C VAL A 591 -21.64 -25.68 -20.60
N PRO A 592 -22.64 -25.59 -21.48
CA PRO A 592 -22.97 -24.36 -22.17
C PRO A 592 -23.33 -23.24 -21.17
N CYS A 593 -22.96 -21.99 -21.52
CA CYS A 593 -23.31 -20.82 -20.71
C CYS A 593 -24.14 -19.83 -21.56
N VAL A 594 -25.35 -19.53 -21.11
CA VAL A 594 -26.17 -18.46 -21.68
C VAL A 594 -25.72 -17.11 -21.08
N CYS A 595 -25.35 -16.16 -21.93
CA CYS A 595 -24.73 -14.90 -21.52
C CYS A 595 -25.53 -13.70 -22.01
N THR A 596 -25.62 -12.64 -21.18
CA THR A 596 -25.91 -11.29 -21.69
C THR A 596 -24.75 -10.75 -22.52
N PRO A 597 -24.94 -9.72 -23.34
CA PRO A 597 -23.86 -9.05 -24.06
C PRO A 597 -22.68 -8.65 -23.16
N VAL A 598 -22.98 -8.10 -21.97
CA VAL A 598 -21.96 -7.73 -20.96
C VAL A 598 -21.19 -8.95 -20.43
N ALA A 599 -21.88 -10.07 -20.23
CA ALA A 599 -21.22 -11.29 -19.77
C ALA A 599 -20.34 -11.95 -20.83
N ALA A 600 -20.67 -11.77 -22.11
CA ALA A 600 -19.96 -12.29 -23.26
C ALA A 600 -18.74 -11.43 -23.66
N GLU A 601 -18.65 -10.18 -23.19
CA GLU A 601 -17.59 -9.25 -23.58
C GLU A 601 -16.18 -9.80 -23.37
N GLY A 602 -15.34 -9.60 -24.38
CA GLY A 602 -13.94 -10.00 -24.35
C GLY A 602 -13.67 -11.47 -24.58
N LEU A 603 -14.72 -12.29 -24.72
CA LEU A 603 -14.63 -13.72 -25.06
C LEU A 603 -14.99 -13.92 -26.52
N PRO A 604 -14.18 -14.67 -27.29
CA PRO A 604 -14.51 -15.04 -28.68
C PRO A 604 -15.53 -16.19 -28.70
N LEU A 605 -16.72 -15.95 -28.13
CA LEU A 605 -17.74 -16.99 -28.02
C LEU A 605 -18.16 -17.50 -29.41
N PRO A 606 -18.24 -18.82 -29.60
CA PRO A 606 -18.79 -19.40 -30.82
C PRO A 606 -20.22 -18.92 -31.08
N PRO A 607 -20.67 -18.80 -32.35
CA PRO A 607 -22.00 -18.27 -32.69
C PRO A 607 -23.15 -18.97 -31.95
N VAL A 608 -23.04 -20.27 -31.68
CA VAL A 608 -24.03 -21.06 -30.93
C VAL A 608 -24.13 -20.63 -29.45
N LEU A 609 -23.09 -19.98 -28.91
CA LEU A 609 -23.00 -19.46 -27.55
C LEU A 609 -22.97 -17.92 -27.50
N ALA A 610 -23.03 -17.26 -28.64
CA ALA A 610 -23.02 -15.80 -28.70
C ALA A 610 -24.12 -15.18 -27.82
N ALA A 611 -23.90 -13.95 -27.39
CA ALA A 611 -24.85 -13.21 -26.55
C ALA A 611 -26.27 -13.24 -27.13
N GLN A 612 -27.27 -13.30 -26.25
CA GLN A 612 -28.68 -13.42 -26.63
C GLN A 612 -29.32 -12.03 -26.67
N GLY A 613 -29.31 -11.40 -27.86
CA GLY A 613 -29.94 -10.11 -28.10
C GLY A 613 -29.29 -8.96 -27.31
N ASP A 614 -30.12 -8.08 -26.81
CA ASP A 614 -29.76 -6.93 -25.96
C ASP A 614 -29.67 -7.28 -24.43
N GLY A 615 -29.86 -8.55 -24.09
CA GLY A 615 -29.95 -9.05 -22.72
C GLY A 615 -31.37 -9.02 -22.14
N ALA A 616 -32.38 -8.80 -22.97
CA ALA A 616 -33.77 -8.81 -22.55
C ALA A 616 -34.19 -10.17 -21.96
N PRO A 617 -35.10 -10.18 -20.97
CA PRO A 617 -35.54 -11.40 -20.28
C PRO A 617 -36.03 -12.50 -21.23
N ARG A 618 -36.81 -12.11 -22.27
CA ARG A 618 -37.37 -13.06 -23.24
C ARG A 618 -36.29 -13.76 -24.07
N GLY A 619 -35.28 -13.02 -24.55
CA GLY A 619 -34.16 -13.59 -25.34
C GLY A 619 -33.35 -14.60 -24.53
N LEU A 620 -33.07 -14.29 -23.24
CA LEU A 620 -32.40 -15.21 -22.33
C LEU A 620 -33.25 -16.44 -22.04
N ALA A 621 -34.57 -16.29 -21.80
CA ALA A 621 -35.47 -17.40 -21.55
C ALA A 621 -35.54 -18.33 -22.75
N ASP A 622 -35.67 -17.82 -23.97
CA ASP A 622 -35.70 -18.59 -25.20
C ASP A 622 -34.39 -19.38 -25.42
N ALA A 623 -33.22 -18.77 -25.11
CA ALA A 623 -31.95 -19.46 -25.19
C ALA A 623 -31.80 -20.57 -24.13
N ILE A 624 -32.25 -20.30 -22.91
CA ILE A 624 -32.30 -21.31 -21.82
C ILE A 624 -33.15 -22.49 -22.24
N LEU A 625 -34.38 -22.27 -22.71
CA LEU A 625 -35.29 -23.31 -23.11
C LEU A 625 -34.73 -24.16 -24.27
N ARG A 626 -34.16 -23.54 -25.28
CA ARG A 626 -33.51 -24.24 -26.41
C ARG A 626 -32.34 -25.13 -25.96
N LEU A 627 -31.41 -24.61 -25.17
CA LEU A 627 -30.24 -25.35 -24.71
C LEU A 627 -30.61 -26.40 -23.64
N HIS A 628 -31.63 -26.16 -22.85
CA HIS A 628 -32.13 -27.10 -21.85
C HIS A 628 -32.92 -28.25 -22.46
N GLY A 629 -33.72 -28.00 -23.51
CA GLY A 629 -34.62 -28.98 -24.11
C GLY A 629 -34.00 -29.78 -25.26
N ASP A 630 -33.00 -29.28 -25.96
CA ASP A 630 -32.38 -29.91 -27.13
C ASP A 630 -30.99 -30.50 -26.81
N PRO A 631 -30.87 -31.84 -26.68
CA PRO A 631 -29.60 -32.49 -26.37
C PRO A 631 -28.55 -32.34 -27.49
N VAL A 632 -28.98 -32.23 -28.76
CA VAL A 632 -28.07 -32.08 -29.89
C VAL A 632 -27.45 -30.67 -29.89
N LEU A 633 -28.29 -29.67 -29.72
CA LEU A 633 -27.85 -28.28 -29.60
C LEU A 633 -26.94 -28.06 -28.38
N ASN A 634 -27.33 -28.65 -27.22
CA ASN A 634 -26.54 -28.57 -25.98
C ASN A 634 -25.14 -29.18 -26.20
N ALA A 635 -25.08 -30.40 -26.78
CA ALA A 635 -23.81 -31.06 -27.05
C ALA A 635 -22.92 -30.27 -28.03
N ALA A 636 -23.50 -29.68 -29.08
CA ALA A 636 -22.80 -28.83 -30.03
C ALA A 636 -22.25 -27.57 -29.37
N ALA A 637 -23.04 -26.92 -28.53
CA ALA A 637 -22.64 -25.74 -27.77
C ALA A 637 -21.53 -26.06 -26.74
N ALA A 638 -21.66 -27.18 -26.03
CA ALA A 638 -20.66 -27.68 -25.09
C ALA A 638 -19.32 -27.95 -25.77
N ALA A 639 -19.35 -28.65 -26.90
CA ALA A 639 -18.15 -28.98 -27.71
C ALA A 639 -17.45 -27.71 -28.23
N ALA A 640 -18.22 -26.74 -28.75
CA ALA A 640 -17.70 -25.49 -29.29
C ALA A 640 -17.07 -24.62 -28.18
N GLY A 641 -17.73 -24.53 -27.01
CA GLY A 641 -17.19 -23.79 -25.85
C GLY A 641 -15.92 -24.42 -25.30
N LEU A 642 -15.88 -25.75 -25.18
CA LEU A 642 -14.71 -26.49 -24.73
C LEU A 642 -13.52 -26.34 -25.71
N ALA A 643 -13.77 -26.35 -27.02
CA ALA A 643 -12.75 -26.10 -28.03
C ALA A 643 -12.15 -24.70 -27.86
N MET A 644 -12.97 -23.67 -27.71
CA MET A 644 -12.50 -22.30 -27.47
C MET A 644 -11.57 -22.21 -26.25
N VAL A 645 -11.93 -22.88 -25.14
CA VAL A 645 -11.09 -22.89 -23.93
C VAL A 645 -9.76 -23.61 -24.21
N ARG A 646 -9.80 -24.78 -24.86
CA ARG A 646 -8.61 -25.57 -25.20
C ARG A 646 -7.66 -24.88 -26.19
N GLU A 647 -8.16 -23.99 -27.03
CA GLU A 647 -7.35 -23.22 -27.97
C GLU A 647 -6.78 -21.95 -27.34
N GLY A 648 -7.62 -21.17 -26.63
CA GLY A 648 -7.28 -19.82 -26.18
C GLY A 648 -6.83 -19.69 -24.73
N HIS A 649 -7.19 -20.64 -23.87
CA HIS A 649 -6.99 -20.53 -22.41
C HIS A 649 -6.10 -21.63 -21.84
N THR A 650 -5.01 -21.95 -22.57
CA THR A 650 -3.98 -22.91 -22.16
C THR A 650 -2.77 -22.19 -21.58
N ALA A 651 -1.96 -22.91 -20.79
CA ALA A 651 -0.68 -22.40 -20.30
C ALA A 651 0.22 -21.90 -21.46
N ALA A 652 0.25 -22.63 -22.58
CA ALA A 652 1.04 -22.25 -23.75
C ALA A 652 0.54 -20.94 -24.41
N ALA A 653 -0.77 -20.73 -24.47
CA ALA A 653 -1.37 -19.49 -24.98
C ALA A 653 -1.01 -18.29 -24.08
N VAL A 654 -1.06 -18.49 -22.76
CA VAL A 654 -0.65 -17.47 -21.77
C VAL A 654 0.84 -17.16 -21.92
N ASP A 655 1.70 -18.18 -22.02
CA ASP A 655 3.14 -18.03 -22.16
C ASP A 655 3.51 -17.28 -23.45
N ALA A 656 2.84 -17.57 -24.56
CA ALA A 656 3.05 -16.88 -25.83
C ALA A 656 2.68 -15.39 -25.75
N ALA A 657 1.50 -15.08 -25.19
CA ALA A 657 1.02 -13.71 -25.06
C ALA A 657 1.86 -12.89 -24.06
N LEU A 658 2.15 -13.48 -22.88
CA LEU A 658 2.90 -12.81 -21.84
C LEU A 658 4.36 -12.57 -22.24
N ARG A 659 4.98 -13.50 -22.98
CA ARG A 659 6.34 -13.32 -23.53
C ARG A 659 6.46 -12.05 -24.36
N VAL A 660 5.45 -11.75 -25.18
CA VAL A 660 5.42 -10.52 -25.97
C VAL A 660 5.32 -9.29 -25.06
N ALA A 661 4.44 -9.34 -24.06
CA ALA A 661 4.23 -8.23 -23.12
C ALA A 661 5.50 -7.92 -22.31
N VAL A 662 6.24 -8.93 -21.84
CA VAL A 662 7.43 -8.73 -20.99
C VAL A 662 8.73 -8.63 -21.78
N GLY A 663 8.78 -9.02 -23.05
CA GLY A 663 9.99 -9.09 -23.90
C GLY A 663 10.26 -7.87 -24.77
N GLY A 664 9.33 -6.90 -24.86
CA GLY A 664 9.49 -5.72 -25.72
C GLY A 664 10.47 -4.66 -25.15
N PRO A 665 10.72 -3.56 -25.89
CA PRO A 665 11.59 -2.48 -25.43
C PRO A 665 11.02 -1.78 -24.20
N ILE A 666 11.91 -1.27 -23.35
CA ILE A 666 11.54 -0.43 -22.20
C ILE A 666 11.33 0.99 -22.71
N ALA A 667 10.19 1.62 -22.39
CA ALA A 667 9.97 3.04 -22.64
C ALA A 667 10.96 3.87 -21.80
N ARG A 668 11.77 4.70 -22.44
CA ARG A 668 12.76 5.56 -21.79
C ARG A 668 12.19 6.94 -21.50
#